data_e924fd79dd5fab569b49f3abde222f25
#
_entry.id   e924fd79dd5fab569b49f3abde222f25
#
_cell.length_a   1.000
_cell.length_b   1.000
_cell.length_c   1.000
_cell.angle_alpha   90.00
_cell.angle_beta   90.00
_cell.angle_gamma   90.00
#
_symmetry.space_group_name_H-M   'P 1'
#
loop_
_entity.id
_entity.type
_entity.pdbx_description
1 polymer ?
#
loop_
_entity_poly.entity_id
_entity_poly.type
_entity_poly.pdbx_seq_one_letter_code
_entity_poly.pdbx_strand_id
1 'polypeptide(L)'
;MGKVFRSYFYFFVLLQIFAGTSFADDSLLRINSILDSHCIQCHGEGGKVKGKVNLKELQSANLLSSKPELLESLIGVIKDREMPPEEETPLSDSEREELLKWLEVKLSDSIKDQPFLPTQIRRMNRFQYNNSVVDLLELDRPIFRLNERLMRRRDNYFKPETRKMPPQVRISTRPLSKDIDNQRPEGFRGVASFPQDKRAEHGYDNRADHLTLSPLLMESFLNLSQTISESPDLNSKECRSWSWLFASPESANAEDVEEIIRTRLTKLLRRAFRRPVDPVTLDRFVKFTLDQRDAGATFEDSMRSVIAVVLSMPDFLYFYGVSDSKNPADESAKKQIIRDFELASRLALFFWSSIPDDVLLDLAAEGKLSDPKVLSLQIDRMLNDHKSSRFCDNFPAQWLQLDRLITSVPDPKKFSYFYLVDGYRSSMHMMPEPLLLFETIFIEDRSIIELLDPKYTWENAMLKANYEGHAKAGHDVVTQLFKRVPLSDPRRGGVISNAAVMTMTATPTRTQPITRGAWINAVIFNDPPEPPPADIPPLPEDDTEELAKLTIRERLAAHRERKDCAGCHNKIDPMGFAMENYGPTGVWRDKYENGRDVDVSGVLFNQHEFKTFLEFKEIIVKEKERFVRGFISHLLSYALSRELGPTDSPALDEMTDRAMSGEDSMRAVLKSIAMSDPFLQMDNFKRNEKIEDSKSKVPQSP
;
A
#
# COMPACT_ATOMS: atom_id res chain seq x y z
N MET A 1 -23.53 -12.41 65.17
CA MET A 1 -22.74 -11.48 64.30
C MET A 1 -22.81 -11.80 62.78
N GLY A 2 -23.67 -12.70 62.37
CA GLY A 2 -23.68 -13.16 60.95
C GLY A 2 -24.82 -12.63 60.03
N LYS A 3 -25.73 -11.82 60.53
CA LYS A 3 -26.87 -11.32 59.73
C LYS A 3 -26.79 -9.83 59.34
N VAL A 4 -25.92 -9.04 59.92
CA VAL A 4 -25.77 -7.60 59.59
C VAL A 4 -24.82 -7.36 58.42
N PHE A 5 -23.86 -8.27 58.17
CA PHE A 5 -22.88 -8.12 57.08
C PHE A 5 -23.45 -8.45 55.67
N ARG A 6 -24.52 -9.23 55.57
CA ARG A 6 -25.15 -9.55 54.25
C ARG A 6 -26.02 -8.44 53.70
N SER A 7 -26.58 -7.58 54.54
CA SER A 7 -27.46 -6.48 54.12
C SER A 7 -26.70 -5.29 53.56
N TYR A 8 -25.46 -5.05 54.03
CA TYR A 8 -24.61 -3.97 53.49
C TYR A 8 -23.98 -4.29 52.15
N PHE A 9 -23.73 -5.56 51.85
CA PHE A 9 -23.16 -5.97 50.55
C PHE A 9 -24.19 -5.84 49.41
N TYR A 10 -25.44 -6.13 49.65
CA TYR A 10 -26.50 -5.93 48.65
C TYR A 10 -26.84 -4.46 48.45
N PHE A 11 -26.69 -3.63 49.45
CA PHE A 11 -26.92 -2.18 49.30
C PHE A 11 -25.80 -1.49 48.53
N PHE A 12 -24.56 -1.94 48.66
CA PHE A 12 -23.41 -1.41 47.93
C PHE A 12 -23.41 -1.83 46.43
N VAL A 13 -23.83 -3.07 46.15
CA VAL A 13 -23.96 -3.57 44.76
C VAL A 13 -25.15 -2.89 44.04
N LEU A 14 -26.26 -2.66 44.75
CA LEU A 14 -27.40 -1.89 44.17
C LEU A 14 -27.07 -0.41 43.96
N LEU A 15 -26.25 0.22 44.80
CA LEU A 15 -25.81 1.61 44.58
C LEU A 15 -24.84 1.74 43.38
N GLN A 16 -24.01 0.74 43.11
CA GLN A 16 -23.13 0.74 41.92
C GLN A 16 -23.91 0.49 40.61
N ILE A 17 -24.98 -0.30 40.65
CA ILE A 17 -25.83 -0.52 39.47
C ILE A 17 -26.69 0.75 39.17
N PHE A 18 -27.18 1.44 40.18
CA PHE A 18 -27.93 2.71 39.98
C PHE A 18 -27.03 3.90 39.59
N ALA A 19 -25.77 3.93 40.03
CA ALA A 19 -24.84 4.98 39.61
C ALA A 19 -24.40 4.81 38.15
N GLY A 20 -24.27 3.57 37.64
CA GLY A 20 -23.89 3.29 36.27
C GLY A 20 -24.98 3.65 35.25
N THR A 21 -26.26 3.49 35.60
CA THR A 21 -27.39 3.85 34.69
C THR A 21 -27.64 5.35 34.62
N SER A 22 -27.39 6.09 35.71
CA SER A 22 -27.57 7.54 35.74
C SER A 22 -26.50 8.30 34.92
N PHE A 23 -25.25 7.82 34.91
CA PHE A 23 -24.16 8.43 34.12
C PHE A 23 -24.31 8.19 32.60
N ALA A 24 -24.83 7.04 32.19
CA ALA A 24 -25.06 6.70 30.79
C ALA A 24 -26.23 7.50 30.19
N ASP A 25 -27.28 7.75 30.94
CA ASP A 25 -28.44 8.55 30.54
C ASP A 25 -28.07 10.05 30.41
N ASP A 26 -27.29 10.60 31.34
CA ASP A 26 -26.86 12.01 31.30
C ASP A 26 -25.93 12.29 30.11
N SER A 27 -25.04 11.36 29.77
CA SER A 27 -24.16 11.51 28.60
C SER A 27 -24.94 11.48 27.27
N LEU A 28 -25.93 10.59 27.14
CA LEU A 28 -26.76 10.49 25.94
C LEU A 28 -27.65 11.73 25.76
N LEU A 29 -28.22 12.28 26.85
CA LEU A 29 -28.98 13.51 26.82
C LEU A 29 -28.14 14.69 26.35
N ARG A 30 -26.88 14.75 26.77
CA ARG A 30 -25.96 15.82 26.36
C ARG A 30 -25.54 15.68 24.89
N ILE A 31 -25.22 14.49 24.40
CA ILE A 31 -24.95 14.23 22.98
C ILE A 31 -26.16 14.61 22.12
N ASN A 32 -27.37 14.20 22.51
CA ASN A 32 -28.59 14.60 21.80
C ASN A 32 -28.77 16.13 21.75
N SER A 33 -28.46 16.83 22.84
CA SER A 33 -28.49 18.30 22.89
C SER A 33 -27.49 18.92 21.89
N ILE A 34 -26.27 18.36 21.77
CA ILE A 34 -25.26 18.81 20.78
C ILE A 34 -25.78 18.57 19.35
N LEU A 35 -26.29 17.36 19.07
CA LEU A 35 -26.83 17.01 17.76
C LEU A 35 -28.02 17.91 17.38
N ASP A 36 -28.95 18.15 18.29
CA ASP A 36 -30.13 19.00 18.06
C ASP A 36 -29.74 20.46 17.78
N SER A 37 -28.72 20.96 18.48
CA SER A 37 -28.31 22.38 18.37
C SER A 37 -27.49 22.66 17.10
N HIS A 38 -26.66 21.70 16.62
CA HIS A 38 -25.67 21.95 15.57
C HIS A 38 -25.86 21.13 14.29
N CYS A 39 -26.65 20.03 14.31
CA CYS A 39 -26.68 19.07 13.21
C CYS A 39 -28.08 18.83 12.62
N ILE A 40 -29.10 18.64 13.47
CA ILE A 40 -30.44 18.17 13.08
C ILE A 40 -31.15 19.14 12.14
N GLN A 41 -30.92 20.44 12.24
CA GLN A 41 -31.54 21.46 11.38
C GLN A 41 -31.26 21.20 9.88
N CYS A 42 -30.09 20.67 9.55
CA CYS A 42 -29.69 20.31 8.18
C CYS A 42 -29.82 18.83 7.91
N HIS A 43 -29.70 17.97 8.92
CA HIS A 43 -29.61 16.53 8.83
C HIS A 43 -30.76 15.79 9.53
N GLY A 44 -31.98 16.30 9.51
CA GLY A 44 -33.11 15.56 10.08
C GLY A 44 -34.38 16.35 10.34
N GLU A 45 -34.38 17.67 10.41
CA GLU A 45 -35.56 18.47 10.71
C GLU A 45 -36.40 18.77 9.45
N GLY A 46 -37.73 18.61 9.58
CA GLY A 46 -38.67 18.99 8.52
C GLY A 46 -38.45 18.26 7.18
N GLY A 47 -37.85 17.03 7.20
CA GLY A 47 -37.54 16.28 5.99
C GLY A 47 -36.29 16.74 5.25
N LYS A 48 -35.51 17.66 5.81
CA LYS A 48 -34.19 18.03 5.26
C LYS A 48 -33.15 16.98 5.59
N VAL A 49 -32.57 16.38 4.56
CA VAL A 49 -31.50 15.37 4.68
C VAL A 49 -30.38 15.79 3.75
N LYS A 50 -29.62 16.83 4.14
CA LYS A 50 -28.44 17.25 3.37
C LYS A 50 -27.40 16.13 3.36
N GLY A 51 -26.71 15.97 2.25
CA GLY A 51 -25.68 14.93 2.10
C GLY A 51 -26.21 13.50 2.22
N LYS A 52 -27.53 13.28 2.09
CA LYS A 52 -28.20 11.96 2.28
C LYS A 52 -28.01 11.35 3.67
N VAL A 53 -27.59 12.17 4.66
CA VAL A 53 -27.35 11.74 6.04
C VAL A 53 -28.51 12.21 6.92
N ASN A 54 -29.24 11.29 7.55
CA ASN A 54 -30.29 11.58 8.52
C ASN A 54 -29.85 11.27 9.94
N LEU A 55 -29.48 12.30 10.69
CA LEU A 55 -28.96 12.15 12.06
C LEU A 55 -30.04 11.90 13.11
N LYS A 56 -31.33 12.12 12.79
CA LYS A 56 -32.44 11.69 13.68
C LYS A 56 -32.48 10.18 13.87
N GLU A 57 -32.03 9.44 12.87
CA GLU A 57 -31.89 7.98 13.00
C GLU A 57 -30.80 7.62 14.01
N LEU A 58 -29.81 8.48 14.21
CA LEU A 58 -28.72 8.29 15.14
C LEU A 58 -29.15 8.45 16.60
N GLN A 59 -30.22 9.22 16.87
CA GLN A 59 -30.78 9.38 18.21
C GLN A 59 -31.42 8.09 18.73
N SER A 60 -31.74 7.13 17.86
CA SER A 60 -32.18 5.80 18.25
C SER A 60 -30.96 4.84 18.32
N ALA A 61 -30.56 4.49 19.52
CA ALA A 61 -29.33 3.74 19.82
C ALA A 61 -29.14 2.41 19.05
N ASN A 62 -30.19 1.84 18.47
CA ASN A 62 -30.16 0.56 17.76
C ASN A 62 -29.84 0.66 16.26
N LEU A 63 -29.97 1.83 15.63
CA LEU A 63 -29.72 2.00 14.19
C LEU A 63 -28.25 2.39 13.90
N LEU A 64 -27.57 3.03 14.85
CA LEU A 64 -26.15 3.39 14.74
C LEU A 64 -25.24 2.17 14.67
N SER A 65 -25.51 1.15 15.44
CA SER A 65 -24.72 -0.08 15.48
C SER A 65 -24.74 -0.87 14.17
N SER A 66 -25.58 -0.48 13.21
CA SER A 66 -25.68 -1.15 11.91
C SER A 66 -24.98 -0.40 10.74
N LYS A 67 -24.38 0.78 11.00
CA LYS A 67 -23.79 1.63 9.95
C LYS A 67 -22.38 2.12 10.35
N PRO A 68 -21.38 1.23 10.50
CA PRO A 68 -20.04 1.61 10.95
C PRO A 68 -19.35 2.58 9.97
N GLU A 69 -19.60 2.49 8.66
CA GLU A 69 -19.05 3.41 7.65
C GLU A 69 -19.55 4.85 7.87
N LEU A 70 -20.80 5.02 8.28
CA LEU A 70 -21.35 6.35 8.60
C LEU A 70 -20.73 6.92 9.87
N LEU A 71 -20.50 6.08 10.89
CA LEU A 71 -19.83 6.52 12.13
C LEU A 71 -18.39 6.97 11.84
N GLU A 72 -17.65 6.22 11.04
CA GLU A 72 -16.29 6.55 10.62
C GLU A 72 -16.26 7.88 9.84
N SER A 73 -17.18 8.06 8.90
CA SER A 73 -17.33 9.30 8.15
C SER A 73 -17.66 10.50 9.07
N LEU A 74 -18.56 10.33 10.06
CA LEU A 74 -18.89 11.37 11.01
C LEU A 74 -17.70 11.76 11.89
N ILE A 75 -16.93 10.78 12.37
CA ILE A 75 -15.70 11.03 13.13
C ILE A 75 -14.74 11.88 12.27
N GLY A 76 -14.54 11.53 11.02
CA GLY A 76 -13.67 12.26 10.09
C GLY A 76 -14.08 13.73 9.94
N VAL A 77 -15.31 14.01 9.52
CA VAL A 77 -15.79 15.37 9.25
C VAL A 77 -15.85 16.27 10.50
N ILE A 78 -16.05 15.67 11.69
CA ILE A 78 -16.04 16.41 12.96
C ILE A 78 -14.61 16.67 13.42
N LYS A 79 -13.70 15.69 13.28
CA LYS A 79 -12.26 15.85 13.60
C LYS A 79 -11.61 16.92 12.72
N ASP A 80 -11.98 16.98 11.44
CA ASP A 80 -11.44 17.90 10.46
C ASP A 80 -12.14 19.28 10.45
N ARG A 81 -13.08 19.48 11.36
CA ARG A 81 -13.86 20.73 11.47
C ARG A 81 -14.62 21.08 10.18
N GLU A 82 -14.96 20.08 9.37
CA GLU A 82 -15.79 20.25 8.18
C GLU A 82 -17.27 20.42 8.54
N MET A 83 -17.66 19.91 9.72
CA MET A 83 -19.01 20.04 10.26
C MET A 83 -18.98 20.59 11.70
N PRO A 84 -19.89 21.53 12.03
CA PRO A 84 -20.80 22.29 11.16
C PRO A 84 -20.06 23.15 10.13
N PRO A 85 -20.71 23.52 8.97
CA PRO A 85 -20.12 24.44 7.99
C PRO A 85 -19.84 25.81 8.59
N GLU A 86 -18.94 26.60 7.97
CA GLU A 86 -18.53 27.94 8.47
C GLU A 86 -19.68 28.92 8.67
N GLU A 87 -20.77 28.80 7.90
CA GLU A 87 -21.93 29.66 8.01
C GLU A 87 -22.84 29.32 9.21
N GLU A 88 -22.61 28.18 9.86
CA GLU A 88 -23.43 27.72 10.99
C GLU A 88 -22.69 27.89 12.32
N THR A 89 -23.41 27.76 13.44
CA THR A 89 -22.80 27.86 14.77
C THR A 89 -21.76 26.73 14.99
N PRO A 90 -20.48 27.09 15.23
CA PRO A 90 -19.44 26.08 15.40
C PRO A 90 -19.62 25.32 16.72
N LEU A 91 -19.16 24.06 16.76
CA LEU A 91 -18.97 23.30 17.99
C LEU A 91 -17.83 23.93 18.82
N SER A 92 -18.04 24.10 20.12
CA SER A 92 -16.93 24.35 21.03
C SER A 92 -15.96 23.16 21.07
N ASP A 93 -14.71 23.41 21.46
CA ASP A 93 -13.71 22.31 21.54
C ASP A 93 -14.16 21.21 22.50
N SER A 94 -14.82 21.58 23.64
CA SER A 94 -15.35 20.60 24.58
C SER A 94 -16.49 19.75 23.99
N GLU A 95 -17.42 20.37 23.24
CA GLU A 95 -18.51 19.63 22.58
C GLU A 95 -17.99 18.71 21.49
N ARG A 96 -16.99 19.17 20.75
CA ARG A 96 -16.34 18.39 19.71
C ARG A 96 -15.65 17.15 20.29
N GLU A 97 -14.86 17.32 21.35
CA GLU A 97 -14.17 16.22 22.02
C GLU A 97 -15.16 15.19 22.60
N GLU A 98 -16.24 15.68 23.23
CA GLU A 98 -17.27 14.80 23.81
C GLU A 98 -18.02 14.02 22.72
N LEU A 99 -18.38 14.68 21.61
CA LEU A 99 -19.05 14.05 20.48
C LEU A 99 -18.14 13.02 19.79
N LEU A 100 -16.85 13.33 19.57
CA LEU A 100 -15.88 12.42 18.98
C LEU A 100 -15.72 11.17 19.86
N LYS A 101 -15.51 11.34 21.15
CA LYS A 101 -15.37 10.23 22.08
C LYS A 101 -16.60 9.31 22.07
N TRP A 102 -17.79 9.91 22.02
CA TRP A 102 -19.03 9.13 21.96
C TRP A 102 -19.14 8.35 20.63
N LEU A 103 -18.82 8.97 19.49
CA LEU A 103 -18.84 8.34 18.17
C LEU A 103 -17.82 7.19 18.09
N GLU A 104 -16.61 7.36 18.63
CA GLU A 104 -15.57 6.35 18.69
C GLU A 104 -16.02 5.12 19.52
N VAL A 105 -16.65 5.34 20.67
CA VAL A 105 -17.25 4.26 21.45
C VAL A 105 -18.33 3.53 20.66
N LYS A 106 -19.20 4.28 19.96
CA LYS A 106 -20.25 3.68 19.11
C LYS A 106 -19.69 2.91 17.92
N LEU A 107 -18.66 3.41 17.29
CA LEU A 107 -17.95 2.70 16.21
C LEU A 107 -17.34 1.40 16.77
N SER A 108 -16.62 1.47 17.88
CA SER A 108 -16.04 0.29 18.53
C SER A 108 -17.11 -0.76 18.88
N ASP A 109 -18.23 -0.34 19.47
CA ASP A 109 -19.35 -1.25 19.77
C ASP A 109 -19.96 -1.86 18.51
N SER A 110 -20.06 -1.10 17.42
CA SER A 110 -20.68 -1.55 16.16
C SER A 110 -19.85 -2.60 15.44
N ILE A 111 -18.52 -2.50 15.52
CA ILE A 111 -17.60 -3.41 14.81
C ILE A 111 -17.08 -4.57 15.66
N LYS A 112 -17.31 -4.52 16.99
CA LYS A 112 -16.74 -5.48 17.96
C LYS A 112 -16.91 -6.94 17.57
N ASP A 113 -18.09 -7.30 17.03
CA ASP A 113 -18.43 -8.66 16.63
C ASP A 113 -18.50 -8.83 15.10
N GLN A 114 -18.10 -7.78 14.34
CA GLN A 114 -18.04 -7.88 12.88
C GLN A 114 -16.71 -8.50 12.43
N PRO A 115 -16.75 -9.33 11.40
CA PRO A 115 -15.54 -9.88 10.82
C PRO A 115 -14.76 -8.81 10.04
N PHE A 116 -13.44 -9.00 9.90
CA PHE A 116 -12.68 -8.24 8.92
C PHE A 116 -13.22 -8.48 7.50
N LEU A 117 -13.04 -7.51 6.61
CA LEU A 117 -13.34 -7.71 5.20
C LEU A 117 -12.53 -8.91 4.67
N PRO A 118 -13.17 -9.87 3.99
CA PRO A 118 -12.48 -11.06 3.50
C PRO A 118 -11.45 -10.68 2.44
N THR A 119 -10.27 -11.28 2.52
CA THR A 119 -9.33 -11.23 1.40
C THR A 119 -9.83 -12.18 0.31
N GLN A 120 -10.12 -11.62 -0.84
CA GLN A 120 -10.58 -12.41 -1.98
C GLN A 120 -9.46 -13.30 -2.51
N ILE A 121 -9.85 -14.41 -3.16
CA ILE A 121 -8.91 -15.22 -3.94
C ILE A 121 -8.28 -14.32 -5.00
N ARG A 122 -6.96 -14.30 -5.04
CA ARG A 122 -6.21 -13.49 -5.98
C ARG A 122 -5.10 -14.26 -6.65
N ARG A 123 -4.82 -13.92 -7.89
CA ARG A 123 -3.62 -14.41 -8.59
C ARG A 123 -2.39 -13.55 -8.26
N MET A 124 -1.24 -14.05 -8.59
CA MET A 124 -0.02 -13.23 -8.62
C MET A 124 -0.17 -12.12 -9.67
N ASN A 125 0.26 -10.90 -9.34
CA ASN A 125 0.52 -9.88 -10.33
C ASN A 125 1.85 -10.17 -11.06
N ARG A 126 2.17 -9.38 -12.08
CA ARG A 126 3.35 -9.60 -12.93
C ARG A 126 4.67 -9.54 -12.14
N PHE A 127 4.77 -8.60 -11.19
CA PHE A 127 5.95 -8.46 -10.34
C PHE A 127 6.13 -9.66 -9.41
N GLN A 128 5.05 -10.11 -8.77
CA GLN A 128 5.05 -11.28 -7.88
C GLN A 128 5.35 -12.58 -8.63
N TYR A 129 4.77 -12.75 -9.83
CA TYR A 129 5.04 -13.93 -10.66
C TYR A 129 6.51 -14.02 -11.04
N ASN A 130 7.11 -12.94 -11.57
CA ASN A 130 8.52 -12.91 -11.89
C ASN A 130 9.40 -13.30 -10.68
N ASN A 131 9.17 -12.64 -9.53
CA ASN A 131 9.97 -12.88 -8.34
C ASN A 131 9.79 -14.29 -7.79
N SER A 132 8.57 -14.85 -7.89
CA SER A 132 8.28 -16.23 -7.47
C SER A 132 9.00 -17.25 -8.34
N VAL A 133 9.05 -17.07 -9.66
CA VAL A 133 9.80 -17.94 -10.56
C VAL A 133 11.32 -17.81 -10.33
N VAL A 134 11.80 -16.58 -10.14
CA VAL A 134 13.22 -16.33 -9.80
C VAL A 134 13.61 -17.08 -8.52
N ASP A 135 12.79 -17.02 -7.47
CA ASP A 135 13.08 -17.68 -6.20
C ASP A 135 12.87 -19.20 -6.26
N LEU A 136 11.85 -19.68 -6.99
CA LEU A 136 11.57 -21.10 -7.15
C LEU A 136 12.72 -21.83 -7.84
N LEU A 137 13.24 -21.23 -8.91
CA LEU A 137 14.33 -21.79 -9.73
C LEU A 137 15.71 -21.27 -9.32
N GLU A 138 15.78 -20.40 -8.29
CA GLU A 138 17.02 -19.81 -7.79
C GLU A 138 17.83 -19.12 -8.91
N LEU A 139 17.14 -18.26 -9.70
CA LEU A 139 17.75 -17.56 -10.84
C LEU A 139 18.50 -16.30 -10.39
N ASP A 140 19.55 -15.94 -11.14
CA ASP A 140 20.36 -14.75 -10.86
C ASP A 140 19.83 -13.48 -11.56
N ARG A 141 18.77 -13.59 -12.36
CA ARG A 141 18.13 -12.46 -13.07
C ARG A 141 16.63 -12.67 -13.28
N PRO A 142 15.87 -11.58 -13.58
CA PRO A 142 14.45 -11.70 -13.90
C PRO A 142 14.22 -12.53 -15.18
N ILE A 143 13.04 -13.17 -15.27
CA ILE A 143 12.64 -13.97 -16.44
C ILE A 143 12.10 -13.11 -17.58
N PHE A 144 11.54 -11.92 -17.26
CA PHE A 144 11.12 -10.93 -18.24
C PHE A 144 11.33 -9.51 -17.68
N ARG A 145 11.19 -8.53 -18.54
CA ARG A 145 11.33 -7.14 -18.17
C ARG A 145 10.21 -6.68 -17.25
N LEU A 146 10.58 -6.04 -16.14
CA LEU A 146 9.68 -5.45 -15.16
C LEU A 146 9.58 -3.93 -15.36
N ASN A 147 8.53 -3.51 -16.04
CA ASN A 147 8.26 -2.09 -16.28
C ASN A 147 7.83 -1.37 -14.99
N GLU A 148 7.34 -2.10 -14.01
CA GLU A 148 6.95 -1.64 -12.68
C GLU A 148 8.14 -1.18 -11.85
N ARG A 149 9.31 -1.72 -12.14
CA ARG A 149 10.54 -1.38 -11.44
C ARG A 149 11.15 -0.11 -12.01
N LEU A 150 10.88 1.01 -11.38
CA LEU A 150 11.30 2.33 -11.87
C LEU A 150 12.80 2.61 -11.68
N MET A 151 13.42 2.01 -10.66
CA MET A 151 14.83 2.16 -10.34
C MET A 151 15.52 0.80 -10.20
N ARG A 152 16.76 0.70 -10.65
CA ARG A 152 17.60 -0.51 -10.54
C ARG A 152 18.90 -0.16 -9.85
N ARG A 153 19.22 -0.91 -8.83
CA ARG A 153 20.46 -0.79 -8.08
C ARG A 153 21.62 -1.33 -8.88
N ARG A 154 22.75 -0.67 -8.75
CA ARG A 154 24.06 -1.13 -9.24
C ARG A 154 24.97 -1.36 -8.03
N ASP A 155 26.07 -2.07 -8.21
CA ASP A 155 27.11 -2.28 -7.20
C ASP A 155 26.64 -2.97 -5.91
N ASN A 156 25.48 -3.62 -5.92
CA ASN A 156 24.93 -4.41 -4.81
C ASN A 156 24.98 -3.66 -3.45
N TYR A 157 24.58 -2.38 -3.43
CA TYR A 157 24.65 -1.54 -2.23
C TYR A 157 23.53 -1.80 -1.21
N PHE A 158 22.44 -2.42 -1.62
CA PHE A 158 21.30 -2.67 -0.74
C PHE A 158 21.62 -3.79 0.24
N LYS A 159 22.02 -3.42 1.45
CA LYS A 159 22.44 -4.33 2.53
C LYS A 159 21.72 -3.96 3.82
N PRO A 160 20.44 -4.32 3.96
CA PRO A 160 19.59 -3.90 5.07
C PRO A 160 20.09 -4.43 6.43
N GLU A 161 20.81 -5.54 6.44
CA GLU A 161 21.44 -6.12 7.63
C GLU A 161 22.52 -5.22 8.23
N THR A 162 23.14 -4.34 7.43
CA THR A 162 24.20 -3.44 7.89
C THR A 162 23.68 -2.20 8.59
N ARG A 163 22.41 -1.87 8.43
CA ARG A 163 21.78 -0.62 8.94
C ARG A 163 22.51 0.65 8.46
N LYS A 164 23.15 0.59 7.31
CA LYS A 164 23.91 1.71 6.75
C LYS A 164 23.66 1.86 5.26
N MET A 165 23.08 2.98 4.88
CA MET A 165 22.99 3.39 3.49
C MET A 165 24.29 4.08 3.07
N PRO A 166 24.95 3.68 1.96
CA PRO A 166 26.15 4.36 1.49
C PRO A 166 25.90 5.85 1.19
N PRO A 167 26.90 6.73 1.35
CA PRO A 167 26.73 8.15 1.07
C PRO A 167 26.58 8.47 -0.44
N GLN A 168 26.91 7.52 -1.29
CA GLN A 168 26.70 7.58 -2.74
C GLN A 168 26.35 6.20 -3.29
N VAL A 169 25.48 6.18 -4.28
CA VAL A 169 25.03 4.95 -4.93
C VAL A 169 24.98 5.11 -6.44
N ARG A 170 25.22 4.03 -7.16
CA ARG A 170 24.96 3.95 -8.59
C ARG A 170 23.64 3.22 -8.82
N ILE A 171 22.84 3.83 -9.67
CA ILE A 171 21.55 3.27 -10.07
C ILE A 171 21.38 3.42 -11.59
N SER A 172 20.39 2.76 -12.13
CA SER A 172 19.82 3.08 -13.44
C SER A 172 18.32 3.21 -13.31
N THR A 173 17.74 4.14 -14.02
CA THR A 173 16.30 4.32 -14.13
C THR A 173 15.79 3.74 -15.44
N ARG A 174 14.48 3.55 -15.54
CA ARG A 174 13.86 3.20 -16.81
C ARG A 174 14.11 4.32 -17.81
N PRO A 175 14.76 4.05 -18.94
CA PRO A 175 14.89 5.04 -20.00
C PRO A 175 13.50 5.37 -20.54
N LEU A 176 13.21 6.65 -20.72
CA LEU A 176 11.94 7.14 -21.28
C LEU A 176 12.01 7.36 -22.79
N SER A 177 13.13 6.99 -23.42
CA SER A 177 13.31 7.01 -24.88
C SER A 177 13.15 5.59 -25.45
N LYS A 178 12.54 5.49 -26.63
CA LYS A 178 12.20 4.22 -27.29
C LYS A 178 13.41 3.35 -27.65
N ASP A 179 14.56 3.93 -27.88
CA ASP A 179 15.68 3.24 -28.56
C ASP A 179 16.58 2.41 -27.64
N ILE A 180 16.68 2.76 -26.35
CA ILE A 180 17.52 2.03 -25.40
C ILE A 180 16.86 0.73 -24.92
N ASP A 181 15.55 0.67 -24.93
CA ASP A 181 14.80 -0.51 -24.49
C ASP A 181 15.12 -1.75 -25.35
N ASN A 182 15.45 -1.54 -26.61
CA ASN A 182 15.77 -2.62 -27.56
C ASN A 182 17.23 -3.09 -27.48
N GLN A 183 18.15 -2.29 -26.91
CA GLN A 183 19.58 -2.59 -26.92
C GLN A 183 20.04 -3.48 -25.73
N ARG A 184 19.24 -3.58 -24.68
CA ARG A 184 19.54 -4.42 -23.50
C ARG A 184 18.29 -5.16 -23.04
N PRO A 185 17.93 -6.26 -23.69
CA PRO A 185 16.78 -7.06 -23.27
C PRO A 185 17.04 -7.61 -21.86
N GLU A 186 16.20 -7.19 -20.92
CA GLU A 186 16.12 -7.84 -19.61
C GLU A 186 15.22 -9.06 -19.72
N GLY A 187 15.60 -10.09 -18.98
CA GLY A 187 14.85 -11.32 -18.96
C GLY A 187 15.48 -12.40 -19.86
N PHE A 188 14.80 -13.50 -19.95
CA PHE A 188 15.19 -14.68 -20.70
C PHE A 188 14.89 -14.47 -22.19
N ARG A 189 15.74 -15.00 -23.05
CA ARG A 189 15.55 -14.98 -24.52
C ARG A 189 14.26 -15.73 -24.89
N GLY A 190 13.44 -15.08 -25.70
CA GLY A 190 12.18 -15.63 -26.19
C GLY A 190 11.02 -15.56 -25.19
N VAL A 191 11.25 -15.06 -23.97
CA VAL A 191 10.22 -14.96 -22.94
C VAL A 191 9.59 -13.57 -22.95
N ALA A 192 8.30 -13.51 -23.28
CA ALA A 192 7.48 -12.32 -23.19
C ALA A 192 6.54 -12.38 -21.97
N SER A 193 6.47 -11.27 -21.22
CA SER A 193 5.56 -11.19 -20.09
C SER A 193 4.09 -11.10 -20.53
N PHE A 194 3.18 -11.49 -19.65
CA PHE A 194 1.78 -11.12 -19.80
C PHE A 194 1.56 -9.60 -19.55
N PRO A 195 0.40 -9.03 -19.95
CA PRO A 195 0.13 -7.61 -19.77
C PRO A 195 0.31 -7.15 -18.33
N GLN A 196 0.77 -5.90 -18.17
CA GLN A 196 0.93 -5.30 -16.85
C GLN A 196 -0.42 -5.12 -16.19
N ASP A 197 -0.51 -5.53 -14.93
CA ASP A 197 -1.67 -5.28 -14.10
C ASP A 197 -1.80 -3.78 -13.81
N LYS A 198 -3.02 -3.28 -13.92
CA LYS A 198 -3.29 -1.88 -13.61
C LYS A 198 -3.35 -1.72 -12.09
N ARG A 199 -2.69 -0.68 -11.60
CA ARG A 199 -2.88 -0.23 -10.23
C ARG A 199 -4.31 0.30 -10.06
N ALA A 200 -4.96 0.00 -8.93
CA ALA A 200 -6.19 0.65 -8.55
C ALA A 200 -5.98 2.17 -8.42
N GLU A 201 -6.98 2.98 -8.69
CA GLU A 201 -6.86 4.45 -8.74
C GLU A 201 -6.25 5.01 -7.44
N HIS A 202 -6.77 4.55 -6.30
CA HIS A 202 -6.26 4.90 -4.96
C HIS A 202 -5.73 3.66 -4.22
N GLY A 203 -5.05 2.76 -4.93
CA GLY A 203 -4.58 1.50 -4.37
C GLY A 203 -3.34 0.96 -5.08
N TYR A 204 -3.20 -0.36 -5.07
CA TYR A 204 -2.01 -1.08 -5.51
C TYR A 204 -2.32 -2.10 -6.58
N ASP A 205 -1.30 -2.53 -7.34
CA ASP A 205 -1.42 -3.54 -8.39
C ASP A 205 -1.62 -4.97 -7.87
N ASN A 206 -1.55 -5.15 -6.55
CA ASN A 206 -1.79 -6.43 -5.88
C ASN A 206 -3.21 -6.58 -5.32
N ARG A 207 -4.10 -5.61 -5.53
CA ARG A 207 -5.48 -5.67 -5.03
C ARG A 207 -6.27 -6.81 -5.70
N ALA A 208 -6.88 -7.65 -4.88
CA ALA A 208 -7.55 -8.87 -5.32
C ALA A 208 -8.72 -8.61 -6.28
N ASP A 209 -9.51 -7.57 -6.03
CA ASP A 209 -10.67 -7.15 -6.83
C ASP A 209 -10.28 -6.61 -8.23
N HIS A 210 -9.02 -6.20 -8.42
CA HIS A 210 -8.48 -5.73 -9.70
C HIS A 210 -7.74 -6.82 -10.50
N LEU A 211 -7.35 -7.93 -9.84
CA LEU A 211 -6.57 -9.01 -10.46
C LEU A 211 -7.49 -10.05 -11.12
N THR A 212 -8.23 -9.63 -12.14
CA THR A 212 -9.13 -10.50 -12.89
C THR A 212 -8.37 -11.52 -13.75
N LEU A 213 -9.04 -12.62 -14.12
CA LEU A 213 -8.56 -13.62 -15.05
C LEU A 213 -9.48 -13.67 -16.28
N SER A 214 -8.94 -13.34 -17.44
CA SER A 214 -9.60 -13.52 -18.72
C SER A 214 -9.10 -14.78 -19.43
N PRO A 215 -9.84 -15.35 -20.39
CA PRO A 215 -9.35 -16.48 -21.21
C PRO A 215 -8.01 -16.16 -21.91
N LEU A 216 -7.86 -14.93 -22.42
CA LEU A 216 -6.61 -14.47 -23.05
C LEU A 216 -5.44 -14.46 -22.06
N LEU A 217 -5.69 -14.09 -20.81
CA LEU A 217 -4.64 -14.09 -19.77
C LEU A 217 -4.27 -15.53 -19.38
N MET A 218 -5.23 -16.46 -19.34
CA MET A 218 -4.94 -17.90 -19.14
C MET A 218 -4.04 -18.44 -20.24
N GLU A 219 -4.34 -18.15 -21.50
CA GLU A 219 -3.47 -18.51 -22.63
C GLU A 219 -2.09 -17.89 -22.51
N SER A 220 -2.00 -16.64 -22.04
CA SER A 220 -0.72 -15.97 -21.80
C SER A 220 0.11 -16.67 -20.73
N PHE A 221 -0.50 -17.20 -19.66
CA PHE A 221 0.22 -17.98 -18.64
C PHE A 221 0.74 -19.32 -19.18
N LEU A 222 -0.06 -20.02 -19.99
CA LEU A 222 0.38 -21.27 -20.65
C LEU A 222 1.57 -21.01 -21.58
N ASN A 223 1.46 -20.02 -22.46
CA ASN A 223 2.53 -19.64 -23.36
C ASN A 223 3.80 -19.18 -22.62
N LEU A 224 3.62 -18.38 -21.54
CA LEU A 224 4.74 -17.93 -20.73
C LEU A 224 5.47 -19.08 -20.04
N SER A 225 4.73 -20.00 -19.41
CA SER A 225 5.34 -21.14 -18.72
C SER A 225 6.12 -22.04 -19.69
N GLN A 226 5.60 -22.26 -20.90
CA GLN A 226 6.27 -22.99 -21.95
C GLN A 226 7.55 -22.24 -22.41
N THR A 227 7.45 -20.95 -22.75
CA THR A 227 8.62 -20.18 -23.22
C THR A 227 9.71 -20.06 -22.14
N ILE A 228 9.36 -20.04 -20.85
CA ILE A 228 10.34 -20.07 -19.75
C ILE A 228 11.06 -21.41 -19.76
N SER A 229 10.32 -22.54 -19.82
CA SER A 229 10.89 -23.88 -19.76
C SER A 229 11.78 -24.20 -20.97
N GLU A 230 11.44 -23.68 -22.15
CA GLU A 230 12.19 -23.87 -23.39
C GLU A 230 13.33 -22.85 -23.60
N SER A 231 13.38 -21.79 -22.77
CA SER A 231 14.40 -20.74 -22.94
C SER A 231 15.81 -21.32 -22.78
N PRO A 232 16.74 -20.98 -23.70
CA PRO A 232 18.15 -21.37 -23.56
C PRO A 232 18.86 -20.69 -22.38
N ASP A 233 18.22 -19.67 -21.78
CA ASP A 233 18.73 -19.00 -20.59
C ASP A 233 18.34 -19.73 -19.30
N LEU A 234 17.43 -20.70 -19.34
CA LEU A 234 17.24 -21.65 -18.25
C LEU A 234 18.32 -22.75 -18.35
N ASN A 235 19.46 -22.53 -17.73
CA ASN A 235 20.63 -23.40 -17.81
C ASN A 235 21.43 -23.38 -16.49
N SER A 236 22.45 -24.24 -16.40
CA SER A 236 23.26 -24.40 -15.19
C SER A 236 24.05 -23.16 -14.75
N LYS A 237 24.22 -22.17 -15.63
CA LYS A 237 24.90 -20.91 -15.30
C LYS A 237 23.97 -19.92 -14.61
N GLU A 238 22.72 -19.84 -15.05
CA GLU A 238 21.74 -18.85 -14.57
C GLU A 238 20.85 -19.40 -13.44
N CYS A 239 20.77 -20.75 -13.30
CA CYS A 239 19.89 -21.45 -12.36
C CYS A 239 20.72 -22.20 -11.32
N ARG A 240 20.79 -21.69 -10.08
CA ARG A 240 21.55 -22.32 -8.99
C ARG A 240 20.92 -23.64 -8.52
N SER A 241 19.61 -23.80 -8.71
CA SER A 241 18.92 -25.06 -8.43
C SER A 241 19.19 -26.16 -9.47
N TRP A 242 19.95 -25.88 -10.52
CA TRP A 242 20.19 -26.78 -11.64
C TRP A 242 20.67 -28.19 -11.20
N SER A 243 21.65 -28.24 -10.31
CA SER A 243 22.28 -29.49 -9.87
C SER A 243 21.31 -30.47 -9.21
N TRP A 244 20.38 -29.94 -8.41
CA TRP A 244 19.43 -30.81 -7.73
C TRP A 244 18.11 -30.97 -8.51
N LEU A 245 17.77 -30.07 -9.44
CA LEU A 245 16.49 -30.10 -10.15
C LEU A 245 16.61 -30.75 -11.54
N PHE A 246 17.58 -30.35 -12.36
CA PHE A 246 17.67 -30.70 -13.77
C PHE A 246 18.81 -31.72 -14.09
N ALA A 247 19.85 -31.76 -13.27
CA ALA A 247 20.98 -32.65 -13.57
C ALA A 247 20.54 -34.11 -13.61
N SER A 248 20.97 -34.83 -14.66
CA SER A 248 20.68 -36.25 -14.78
C SER A 248 21.23 -37.02 -13.59
N PRO A 249 20.49 -37.98 -13.00
CA PRO A 249 21.03 -38.83 -11.96
C PRO A 249 22.08 -39.76 -12.51
N GLU A 250 23.18 -39.94 -11.81
CA GLU A 250 24.27 -40.83 -12.20
C GLU A 250 23.93 -42.32 -12.00
N SER A 251 22.81 -42.63 -11.33
CA SER A 251 22.34 -43.97 -11.03
C SER A 251 21.80 -44.69 -12.25
N ALA A 252 22.08 -45.97 -12.34
CA ALA A 252 21.70 -46.82 -13.47
C ALA A 252 20.36 -47.58 -13.27
N ASN A 253 19.78 -47.59 -12.07
CA ASN A 253 18.59 -48.38 -11.77
C ASN A 253 17.30 -47.57 -11.95
N ALA A 254 16.26 -48.15 -12.56
CA ALA A 254 14.97 -47.49 -12.79
C ALA A 254 14.27 -47.09 -11.48
N GLU A 255 14.35 -47.92 -10.44
CA GLU A 255 13.77 -47.64 -9.11
C GLU A 255 14.45 -46.45 -8.43
N ASP A 256 15.79 -46.36 -8.54
CA ASP A 256 16.55 -45.22 -8.01
C ASP A 256 16.14 -43.91 -8.72
N VAL A 257 15.88 -43.97 -10.02
CA VAL A 257 15.45 -42.79 -10.82
C VAL A 257 14.07 -42.30 -10.39
N GLU A 258 13.12 -43.22 -10.14
CA GLU A 258 11.78 -42.83 -9.66
C GLU A 258 11.87 -42.13 -8.28
N GLU A 259 12.66 -42.71 -7.35
CA GLU A 259 12.81 -42.11 -6.01
C GLU A 259 13.49 -40.73 -6.07
N ILE A 260 14.47 -40.55 -6.95
CA ILE A 260 15.11 -39.25 -7.19
C ILE A 260 14.09 -38.26 -7.76
N ILE A 261 13.29 -38.67 -8.73
CA ILE A 261 12.21 -37.81 -9.28
C ILE A 261 11.26 -37.43 -8.17
N ARG A 262 10.79 -38.40 -7.37
CA ARG A 262 9.85 -38.18 -6.26
C ARG A 262 10.41 -37.15 -5.24
N THR A 263 11.63 -37.32 -4.83
CA THR A 263 12.32 -36.43 -3.89
C THR A 263 12.45 -35.01 -4.44
N ARG A 264 12.87 -34.84 -5.69
CA ARG A 264 13.02 -33.56 -6.36
C ARG A 264 11.68 -32.86 -6.55
N LEU A 265 10.65 -33.59 -6.97
CA LEU A 265 9.31 -33.10 -7.16
C LEU A 265 8.66 -32.72 -5.83
N THR A 266 8.83 -33.46 -4.77
CA THR A 266 8.36 -33.10 -3.42
C THR A 266 8.89 -31.74 -3.00
N LYS A 267 10.17 -31.48 -3.17
CA LYS A 267 10.80 -30.18 -2.84
C LYS A 267 10.29 -29.06 -3.75
N LEU A 268 10.27 -29.30 -5.06
CA LEU A 268 9.82 -28.31 -6.05
C LEU A 268 8.36 -27.89 -5.81
N LEU A 269 7.46 -28.88 -5.73
CA LEU A 269 6.03 -28.64 -5.61
C LEU A 269 5.66 -28.00 -4.25
N ARG A 270 6.33 -28.41 -3.17
CA ARG A 270 6.15 -27.76 -1.85
C ARG A 270 6.47 -26.27 -1.91
N ARG A 271 7.57 -25.89 -2.55
CA ARG A 271 7.94 -24.47 -2.75
C ARG A 271 6.96 -23.75 -3.67
N ALA A 272 6.63 -24.36 -4.81
CA ALA A 272 5.74 -23.77 -5.81
C ALA A 272 4.32 -23.55 -5.27
N PHE A 273 3.76 -24.54 -4.58
CA PHE A 273 2.40 -24.50 -4.04
C PHE A 273 2.34 -23.92 -2.61
N ARG A 274 3.52 -23.63 -2.02
CA ARG A 274 3.65 -22.97 -0.71
C ARG A 274 3.02 -23.77 0.45
N ARG A 275 2.88 -25.09 0.28
CA ARG A 275 2.26 -26.02 1.22
C ARG A 275 2.70 -27.45 0.92
N PRO A 276 2.51 -28.40 1.83
CA PRO A 276 2.71 -29.81 1.53
C PRO A 276 1.84 -30.25 0.35
N VAL A 277 2.39 -31.10 -0.50
CA VAL A 277 1.68 -31.65 -1.66
C VAL A 277 1.05 -32.97 -1.26
N ASP A 278 -0.20 -33.17 -1.62
CA ASP A 278 -0.88 -34.43 -1.38
C ASP A 278 -0.25 -35.57 -2.22
N PRO A 279 -0.24 -36.84 -1.69
CA PRO A 279 0.40 -37.94 -2.36
C PRO A 279 -0.14 -38.21 -3.77
N VAL A 280 -1.43 -38.04 -4.01
CA VAL A 280 -2.06 -38.31 -5.31
C VAL A 280 -1.55 -37.31 -6.35
N THR A 281 -1.46 -36.04 -6.00
CA THR A 281 -0.88 -34.99 -6.87
C THR A 281 0.61 -35.29 -7.14
N LEU A 282 1.39 -35.63 -6.12
CA LEU A 282 2.79 -35.99 -6.29
C LEU A 282 2.95 -37.17 -7.23
N ASP A 283 2.16 -38.25 -7.04
CA ASP A 283 2.21 -39.47 -7.89
C ASP A 283 1.86 -39.16 -9.35
N ARG A 284 0.92 -38.22 -9.61
CA ARG A 284 0.62 -37.75 -10.98
C ARG A 284 1.82 -37.09 -11.63
N PHE A 285 2.55 -36.25 -10.91
CA PHE A 285 3.76 -35.61 -11.43
C PHE A 285 4.89 -36.57 -11.64
N VAL A 286 5.11 -37.52 -10.72
CA VAL A 286 6.10 -38.60 -10.87
C VAL A 286 5.79 -39.39 -12.13
N LYS A 287 4.55 -39.88 -12.25
CA LYS A 287 4.10 -40.61 -13.43
C LYS A 287 4.28 -39.83 -14.73
N PHE A 288 3.86 -38.54 -14.75
CA PHE A 288 4.04 -37.67 -15.91
C PHE A 288 5.51 -37.57 -16.32
N THR A 289 6.44 -37.44 -15.36
CA THR A 289 7.88 -37.38 -15.62
C THR A 289 8.43 -38.70 -16.19
N LEU A 290 7.97 -39.83 -15.65
CA LEU A 290 8.36 -41.16 -16.13
C LEU A 290 7.80 -41.40 -17.54
N ASP A 291 6.54 -41.11 -17.80
CA ASP A 291 5.90 -41.24 -19.12
C ASP A 291 6.66 -40.43 -20.20
N GLN A 292 7.15 -39.23 -19.89
CA GLN A 292 7.98 -38.42 -20.80
C GLN A 292 9.31 -39.10 -21.09
N ARG A 293 9.96 -39.72 -20.09
CA ARG A 293 11.20 -40.43 -20.25
C ARG A 293 11.03 -41.72 -21.07
N ASP A 294 9.96 -42.46 -20.83
CA ASP A 294 9.61 -43.67 -21.60
C ASP A 294 9.31 -43.32 -23.07
N ALA A 295 8.81 -42.10 -23.33
CA ALA A 295 8.66 -41.57 -24.68
C ALA A 295 9.99 -41.10 -25.32
N GLY A 296 11.13 -41.22 -24.62
CA GLY A 296 12.46 -40.90 -25.14
C GLY A 296 13.00 -39.52 -24.78
N ALA A 297 12.30 -38.72 -23.93
CA ALA A 297 12.82 -37.47 -23.47
C ALA A 297 14.02 -37.64 -22.51
N THR A 298 14.95 -36.70 -22.54
CA THR A 298 16.03 -36.65 -21.55
C THR A 298 15.49 -36.40 -20.15
N PHE A 299 16.26 -36.62 -19.10
CA PHE A 299 15.88 -36.25 -17.75
C PHE A 299 15.63 -34.74 -17.63
N GLU A 300 16.51 -33.96 -18.22
CA GLU A 300 16.39 -32.51 -18.26
C GLU A 300 15.07 -32.05 -18.95
N ASP A 301 14.77 -32.61 -20.14
CA ASP A 301 13.56 -32.23 -20.89
C ASP A 301 12.29 -32.62 -20.14
N SER A 302 12.29 -33.78 -19.45
CA SER A 302 11.16 -34.19 -18.61
C SER A 302 10.94 -33.21 -17.44
N MET A 303 12.00 -32.77 -16.78
CA MET A 303 11.90 -31.80 -15.70
C MET A 303 11.52 -30.41 -16.19
N ARG A 304 11.97 -30.00 -17.40
CA ARG A 304 11.51 -28.73 -18.04
C ARG A 304 10.02 -28.79 -18.33
N SER A 305 9.50 -29.92 -18.81
CA SER A 305 8.04 -30.08 -19.00
C SER A 305 7.28 -30.00 -17.69
N VAL A 306 7.80 -30.52 -16.59
CA VAL A 306 7.21 -30.35 -15.25
C VAL A 306 7.17 -28.87 -14.86
N ILE A 307 8.25 -28.12 -15.08
CA ILE A 307 8.28 -26.67 -14.78
C ILE A 307 7.21 -25.94 -15.58
N ALA A 308 7.04 -26.21 -16.87
CA ALA A 308 6.01 -25.61 -17.70
C ALA A 308 4.60 -25.84 -17.11
N VAL A 309 4.32 -27.08 -16.67
CA VAL A 309 3.04 -27.41 -16.03
C VAL A 309 2.88 -26.65 -14.72
N VAL A 310 3.87 -26.72 -13.81
CA VAL A 310 3.81 -26.09 -12.48
C VAL A 310 3.56 -24.60 -12.57
N LEU A 311 4.27 -23.87 -13.44
CA LEU A 311 4.19 -22.42 -13.56
C LEU A 311 2.85 -21.92 -14.13
N SER A 312 2.05 -22.79 -14.76
CA SER A 312 0.71 -22.49 -15.27
C SER A 312 -0.42 -22.99 -14.38
N MET A 313 -0.13 -23.77 -13.32
CA MET A 313 -1.15 -24.31 -12.45
C MET A 313 -1.79 -23.25 -11.54
N PRO A 314 -3.11 -23.37 -11.25
CA PRO A 314 -3.77 -22.53 -10.26
C PRO A 314 -3.07 -22.56 -8.89
N ASP A 315 -2.56 -23.69 -8.43
CA ASP A 315 -1.85 -23.83 -7.16
C ASP A 315 -0.57 -22.97 -7.07
N PHE A 316 0.06 -22.67 -8.19
CA PHE A 316 1.17 -21.72 -8.27
C PHE A 316 0.67 -20.30 -8.41
N LEU A 317 -0.27 -20.07 -9.34
CA LEU A 317 -0.72 -18.72 -9.75
C LEU A 317 -1.54 -18.02 -8.69
N TYR A 318 -2.35 -18.75 -7.90
CA TYR A 318 -3.33 -18.17 -6.99
C TYR A 318 -2.97 -18.30 -5.52
N PHE A 319 -3.37 -17.27 -4.78
CA PHE A 319 -3.43 -17.30 -3.33
C PHE A 319 -4.90 -17.43 -2.92
N TYR A 320 -5.22 -18.54 -2.29
CA TYR A 320 -6.54 -18.79 -1.72
C TYR A 320 -6.38 -19.33 -0.31
N GLY A 321 -7.27 -18.87 0.60
CA GLY A 321 -7.40 -19.46 1.90
C GLY A 321 -7.92 -20.90 1.74
N VAL A 322 -7.40 -21.81 2.51
CA VAL A 322 -7.93 -23.17 2.52
C VAL A 322 -9.22 -23.15 3.32
N SER A 323 -10.35 -22.97 2.65
CA SER A 323 -11.66 -23.24 3.23
C SER A 323 -11.97 -24.73 3.05
N ASP A 324 -12.48 -25.33 4.13
CA ASP A 324 -13.18 -26.61 4.18
C ASP A 324 -12.41 -27.92 4.10
N SER A 325 -11.99 -28.41 5.28
CA SER A 325 -12.12 -29.83 5.56
C SER A 325 -13.39 -30.06 6.41
N LYS A 326 -14.36 -30.76 5.83
CA LYS A 326 -15.66 -31.05 6.47
C LYS A 326 -15.62 -32.08 7.60
N ASN A 327 -14.49 -32.28 8.27
CA ASN A 327 -14.33 -33.34 9.28
C ASN A 327 -13.84 -32.80 10.64
N PRO A 328 -14.67 -32.80 11.69
CA PRO A 328 -14.43 -32.08 12.94
C PRO A 328 -13.45 -32.68 13.94
N ALA A 329 -13.00 -33.91 13.82
CA ALA A 329 -12.41 -34.66 14.95
C ALA A 329 -10.90 -34.52 15.18
N ASP A 330 -10.13 -33.87 14.25
CA ASP A 330 -8.65 -33.74 14.40
C ASP A 330 -8.19 -32.31 14.03
N GLU A 331 -9.03 -31.34 14.33
CA GLU A 331 -9.08 -30.09 13.57
C GLU A 331 -8.15 -28.98 14.05
N SER A 332 -7.84 -28.88 15.37
CA SER A 332 -7.15 -27.70 15.87
C SER A 332 -5.70 -27.60 15.38
N ALA A 333 -4.94 -28.69 15.42
CA ALA A 333 -3.55 -28.71 14.98
C ALA A 333 -3.44 -28.63 13.46
N LYS A 334 -4.32 -29.31 12.70
CA LYS A 334 -4.33 -29.23 11.23
C LYS A 334 -4.74 -27.85 10.75
N LYS A 335 -5.74 -27.23 11.35
CA LYS A 335 -6.15 -25.84 11.07
C LYS A 335 -5.01 -24.86 11.36
N GLN A 336 -4.27 -25.05 12.45
CA GLN A 336 -3.13 -24.22 12.78
C GLN A 336 -2.01 -24.31 11.74
N ILE A 337 -1.65 -25.52 11.31
CA ILE A 337 -0.64 -25.75 10.26
C ILE A 337 -1.06 -25.10 8.94
N ILE A 338 -2.31 -25.22 8.55
CA ILE A 338 -2.85 -24.56 7.34
C ILE A 338 -2.71 -23.04 7.44
N ARG A 339 -3.12 -22.45 8.58
CA ARG A 339 -2.98 -21.01 8.85
C ARG A 339 -1.53 -20.55 8.79
N ASP A 340 -0.59 -21.35 9.29
CA ASP A 340 0.82 -21.02 9.26
C ASP A 340 1.41 -21.03 7.83
N PHE A 341 0.96 -21.91 6.93
CA PHE A 341 1.34 -21.85 5.50
C PHE A 341 0.76 -20.61 4.80
N GLU A 342 -0.46 -20.21 5.14
CA GLU A 342 -1.05 -18.98 4.63
C GLU A 342 -0.31 -17.75 5.16
N LEU A 343 0.03 -17.74 6.45
CA LEU A 343 0.84 -16.68 7.06
C LEU A 343 2.23 -16.58 6.43
N ALA A 344 2.91 -17.72 6.18
CA ALA A 344 4.18 -17.76 5.46
C ALA A 344 4.06 -17.09 4.07
N SER A 345 2.99 -17.42 3.34
CA SER A 345 2.73 -16.85 2.01
C SER A 345 2.47 -15.34 2.07
N ARG A 346 1.66 -14.86 3.04
CA ARG A 346 1.39 -13.43 3.23
C ARG A 346 2.62 -12.63 3.59
N LEU A 347 3.44 -13.14 4.51
CA LEU A 347 4.71 -12.52 4.88
C LEU A 347 5.65 -12.40 3.67
N ALA A 348 5.79 -13.47 2.90
CA ALA A 348 6.64 -13.48 1.70
C ALA A 348 6.13 -12.52 0.62
N LEU A 349 4.81 -12.43 0.41
CA LEU A 349 4.22 -11.49 -0.51
C LEU A 349 4.39 -10.04 -0.05
N PHE A 350 4.22 -9.76 1.23
CA PHE A 350 4.35 -8.42 1.77
C PHE A 350 5.80 -7.92 1.69
N PHE A 351 6.76 -8.67 2.23
CA PHE A 351 8.15 -8.21 2.34
C PHE A 351 9.01 -8.51 1.11
N TRP A 352 8.73 -9.61 0.39
CA TRP A 352 9.57 -10.08 -0.72
C TRP A 352 8.86 -10.07 -2.07
N SER A 353 7.56 -9.79 -2.11
CA SER A 353 6.72 -9.91 -3.31
C SER A 353 6.97 -11.23 -4.05
N SER A 354 7.03 -12.35 -3.31
CA SER A 354 7.44 -13.67 -3.79
C SER A 354 6.85 -14.79 -2.96
N ILE A 355 7.27 -16.02 -3.23
CA ILE A 355 6.96 -17.24 -2.44
C ILE A 355 7.81 -17.28 -1.16
N PRO A 356 7.32 -17.97 -0.09
CA PRO A 356 8.10 -18.22 1.13
C PRO A 356 9.31 -19.12 0.86
N ASP A 357 10.37 -18.92 1.65
CA ASP A 357 11.54 -19.80 1.66
C ASP A 357 11.31 -21.05 2.51
N ASP A 358 12.27 -21.99 2.46
CA ASP A 358 12.18 -23.26 3.18
C ASP A 358 12.07 -23.04 4.70
N VAL A 359 12.71 -22.00 5.26
CA VAL A 359 12.64 -21.68 6.70
C VAL A 359 11.21 -21.35 7.15
N LEU A 360 10.52 -20.51 6.39
CA LEU A 360 9.11 -20.19 6.65
C LEU A 360 8.20 -21.41 6.48
N LEU A 361 8.44 -22.20 5.43
CA LEU A 361 7.67 -23.42 5.16
C LEU A 361 7.89 -24.48 6.25
N ASP A 362 9.10 -24.63 6.77
CA ASP A 362 9.42 -25.61 7.83
C ASP A 362 8.74 -25.19 9.15
N LEU A 363 8.82 -23.91 9.54
CA LEU A 363 8.14 -23.39 10.71
C LEU A 363 6.61 -23.53 10.59
N ALA A 364 6.06 -23.33 9.39
CA ALA A 364 4.65 -23.54 9.12
C ALA A 364 4.25 -25.01 9.26
N ALA A 365 5.07 -25.93 8.73
CA ALA A 365 4.83 -27.37 8.87
C ALA A 365 4.86 -27.85 10.32
N GLU A 366 5.65 -27.20 11.16
CA GLU A 366 5.72 -27.47 12.61
C GLU A 366 4.60 -26.78 13.42
N GLY A 367 3.77 -25.93 12.76
CA GLY A 367 2.72 -25.16 13.45
C GLY A 367 3.28 -24.09 14.42
N LYS A 368 4.51 -23.63 14.17
CA LYS A 368 5.25 -22.69 15.05
C LYS A 368 5.31 -21.26 14.55
N LEU A 369 4.96 -21.02 13.28
CA LEU A 369 5.16 -19.72 12.66
C LEU A 369 4.30 -18.63 13.29
N SER A 370 3.10 -18.95 13.74
CA SER A 370 2.18 -18.05 14.44
C SER A 370 2.50 -17.79 15.89
N ASP A 371 3.51 -18.46 16.49
CA ASP A 371 4.02 -18.06 17.81
C ASP A 371 4.57 -16.64 17.74
N PRO A 372 4.10 -15.68 18.58
CA PRO A 372 4.47 -14.27 18.47
C PRO A 372 5.99 -14.01 18.53
N LYS A 373 6.75 -14.83 19.28
CA LYS A 373 8.21 -14.69 19.40
C LYS A 373 8.89 -15.19 18.13
N VAL A 374 8.45 -16.34 17.61
CA VAL A 374 8.96 -16.90 16.37
C VAL A 374 8.64 -15.98 15.20
N LEU A 375 7.39 -15.52 15.11
CA LEU A 375 6.94 -14.58 14.08
C LEU A 375 7.77 -13.30 14.08
N SER A 376 7.95 -12.68 15.25
CA SER A 376 8.77 -11.48 15.41
C SER A 376 10.20 -11.68 14.89
N LEU A 377 10.84 -12.81 15.21
CA LEU A 377 12.18 -13.14 14.72
C LEU A 377 12.22 -13.36 13.21
N GLN A 378 11.19 -14.00 12.63
CA GLN A 378 11.13 -14.21 11.19
C GLN A 378 10.91 -12.90 10.46
N ILE A 379 10.07 -11.99 10.95
CA ILE A 379 9.91 -10.65 10.37
C ILE A 379 11.25 -9.91 10.36
N ASP A 380 11.99 -9.90 11.47
CA ASP A 380 13.30 -9.25 11.55
C ASP A 380 14.30 -9.87 10.55
N ARG A 381 14.29 -11.20 10.40
CA ARG A 381 15.10 -11.91 9.39
C ARG A 381 14.72 -11.46 7.97
N MET A 382 13.43 -11.43 7.68
CA MET A 382 12.93 -11.07 6.34
C MET A 382 13.24 -9.63 5.97
N LEU A 383 13.16 -8.69 6.91
CA LEU A 383 13.54 -7.29 6.71
C LEU A 383 15.04 -7.10 6.53
N ASN A 384 15.86 -8.02 7.05
CA ASN A 384 17.32 -8.03 6.85
C ASN A 384 17.76 -8.78 5.58
N ASP A 385 16.86 -9.51 4.92
CA ASP A 385 17.17 -10.21 3.68
C ASP A 385 17.20 -9.23 2.49
N HIS A 386 18.12 -9.44 1.55
CA HIS A 386 18.22 -8.62 0.33
C HIS A 386 16.94 -8.63 -0.51
N LYS A 387 16.09 -9.66 -0.40
CA LYS A 387 14.78 -9.74 -1.07
C LYS A 387 13.83 -8.64 -0.63
N SER A 388 14.02 -8.04 0.57
CA SER A 388 13.25 -6.88 1.02
C SER A 388 13.45 -5.64 0.13
N SER A 389 14.49 -5.64 -0.72
CA SER A 389 14.67 -4.66 -1.78
C SER A 389 13.46 -4.59 -2.74
N ARG A 390 12.74 -5.70 -2.92
CA ARG A 390 11.54 -5.78 -3.78
C ARG A 390 10.37 -4.99 -3.20
N PHE A 391 10.25 -4.95 -1.86
CA PHE A 391 9.31 -4.05 -1.19
C PHE A 391 9.66 -2.58 -1.46
N CYS A 392 10.93 -2.21 -1.36
CA CYS A 392 11.41 -0.86 -1.66
C CYS A 392 11.31 -0.50 -3.16
N ASP A 393 11.29 -1.47 -4.06
CA ASP A 393 11.05 -1.25 -5.50
C ASP A 393 9.56 -1.00 -5.80
N ASN A 394 8.66 -1.71 -5.12
CA ASN A 394 7.25 -1.78 -5.49
C ASN A 394 6.36 -0.82 -4.70
N PHE A 395 6.38 -0.89 -3.35
CA PHE A 395 5.48 -0.10 -2.52
C PHE A 395 5.65 1.43 -2.70
N PRO A 396 6.84 2.04 -2.53
CA PRO A 396 6.97 3.50 -2.60
C PRO A 396 6.69 4.06 -4.00
N ALA A 397 7.02 3.31 -5.05
CA ALA A 397 6.71 3.72 -6.42
C ALA A 397 5.20 3.84 -6.67
N GLN A 398 4.42 2.92 -6.11
CA GLN A 398 2.96 2.92 -6.21
C GLN A 398 2.30 3.88 -5.22
N TRP A 399 2.73 3.89 -3.96
CA TRP A 399 2.25 4.83 -2.95
C TRP A 399 2.36 6.28 -3.42
N LEU A 400 3.54 6.67 -3.92
CA LEU A 400 3.80 8.02 -4.43
C LEU A 400 3.25 8.25 -5.86
N GLN A 401 2.70 7.23 -6.52
CA GLN A 401 2.16 7.28 -7.89
C GLN A 401 3.21 7.70 -8.95
N LEU A 402 4.48 7.30 -8.77
CA LEU A 402 5.59 7.75 -9.61
C LEU A 402 5.51 7.26 -11.07
N ASP A 403 4.69 6.27 -11.37
CA ASP A 403 4.39 5.84 -12.74
C ASP A 403 3.78 6.96 -13.59
N ARG A 404 3.04 7.91 -13.00
CA ARG A 404 2.50 9.09 -13.67
C ARG A 404 3.59 9.99 -14.28
N LEU A 405 4.78 10.00 -13.69
CA LEU A 405 5.92 10.77 -14.20
C LEU A 405 6.40 10.28 -15.58
N ILE A 406 6.15 9.00 -15.91
CA ILE A 406 6.51 8.41 -17.21
C ILE A 406 5.77 9.11 -18.37
N THR A 407 4.51 9.45 -18.15
CA THR A 407 3.65 10.10 -19.12
C THR A 407 3.66 11.63 -19.03
N SER A 408 4.29 12.20 -18.00
CA SER A 408 4.39 13.65 -17.82
C SER A 408 5.38 14.25 -18.82
N VAL A 409 4.91 15.14 -19.69
CA VAL A 409 5.67 15.73 -20.79
C VAL A 409 5.52 17.25 -20.76
N PRO A 410 6.33 17.98 -19.94
CA PRO A 410 6.35 19.44 -19.97
C PRO A 410 6.60 20.00 -21.37
N ASP A 411 6.03 21.16 -21.70
CA ASP A 411 6.18 21.77 -23.03
C ASP A 411 7.66 22.08 -23.33
N PRO A 412 8.26 21.50 -24.39
CA PRO A 412 9.67 21.70 -24.69
C PRO A 412 10.04 23.13 -25.10
N LYS A 413 9.07 23.94 -25.52
CA LYS A 413 9.29 25.35 -25.84
C LYS A 413 9.43 26.19 -24.56
N LYS A 414 8.64 25.86 -23.52
CA LYS A 414 8.69 26.55 -22.22
C LYS A 414 9.79 25.99 -21.30
N PHE A 415 10.00 24.68 -21.31
CA PHE A 415 10.87 23.96 -20.39
C PHE A 415 11.95 23.17 -21.12
N SER A 416 12.67 23.84 -22.03
CA SER A 416 13.71 23.21 -22.86
C SER A 416 14.80 22.51 -22.04
N TYR A 417 15.13 23.02 -20.85
CA TYR A 417 16.10 22.44 -19.92
C TYR A 417 15.67 21.09 -19.33
N PHE A 418 14.39 20.76 -19.38
CA PHE A 418 13.87 19.45 -18.94
C PHE A 418 14.28 18.34 -19.91
N TYR A 419 14.56 18.68 -21.15
CA TYR A 419 14.94 17.74 -22.19
C TYR A 419 16.46 17.72 -22.33
N LEU A 420 17.01 16.52 -22.10
CA LEU A 420 18.44 16.28 -22.19
C LEU A 420 18.81 15.98 -23.65
N VAL A 421 20.11 15.94 -23.92
CA VAL A 421 20.65 15.53 -25.22
C VAL A 421 20.08 14.14 -25.58
N ASP A 422 19.82 13.90 -26.85
CA ASP A 422 19.27 12.65 -27.41
C ASP A 422 17.83 12.32 -26.98
N GLY A 423 17.04 13.33 -26.55
CA GLY A 423 15.63 13.16 -26.23
C GLY A 423 15.31 12.52 -24.90
N TYR A 424 16.32 12.33 -24.05
CA TYR A 424 16.09 11.92 -22.65
C TYR A 424 15.44 13.04 -21.85
N ARG A 425 14.77 12.69 -20.75
CA ARG A 425 14.04 13.65 -19.91
C ARG A 425 14.63 13.69 -18.50
N SER A 426 14.60 14.87 -17.88
CA SER A 426 15.00 15.07 -16.48
C SER A 426 14.20 14.20 -15.50
N SER A 427 13.00 13.75 -15.86
CA SER A 427 12.21 12.80 -15.07
C SER A 427 12.97 11.51 -14.69
N MET A 428 13.93 11.07 -15.51
CA MET A 428 14.80 9.93 -15.18
C MET A 428 15.68 10.18 -13.95
N HIS A 429 15.99 11.46 -13.67
CA HIS A 429 16.80 11.88 -12.53
C HIS A 429 15.94 12.28 -11.32
N MET A 430 14.64 12.55 -11.55
CA MET A 430 13.68 12.90 -10.51
C MET A 430 13.15 11.67 -9.76
N MET A 431 12.88 10.56 -10.47
CA MET A 431 12.34 9.33 -9.88
C MET A 431 13.18 8.77 -8.72
N PRO A 432 14.52 8.76 -8.77
CA PRO A 432 15.33 8.19 -7.70
C PRO A 432 15.32 8.99 -6.41
N GLU A 433 15.08 10.28 -6.42
CA GLU A 433 15.14 11.11 -5.22
C GLU A 433 14.22 10.58 -4.10
N PRO A 434 12.90 10.43 -4.29
CA PRO A 434 12.02 9.87 -3.26
C PRO A 434 12.24 8.38 -3.01
N LEU A 435 12.64 7.60 -4.01
CA LEU A 435 12.92 6.17 -3.84
C LEU A 435 14.16 5.92 -2.98
N LEU A 436 15.24 6.69 -3.18
CA LEU A 436 16.45 6.59 -2.38
C LEU A 436 16.25 7.15 -0.96
N LEU A 437 15.38 8.15 -0.78
CA LEU A 437 14.95 8.59 0.55
C LEU A 437 14.26 7.44 1.29
N PHE A 438 13.28 6.77 0.65
CA PHE A 438 12.59 5.63 1.22
C PHE A 438 13.55 4.48 1.57
N GLU A 439 14.47 4.13 0.66
CA GLU A 439 15.49 3.10 0.92
C GLU A 439 16.39 3.46 2.10
N THR A 440 16.77 4.73 2.22
CA THR A 440 17.59 5.19 3.34
C THR A 440 16.87 4.98 4.67
N ILE A 441 15.61 5.40 4.74
CA ILE A 441 14.76 5.23 5.93
C ILE A 441 14.58 3.75 6.25
N PHE A 442 14.37 2.89 5.25
CA PHE A 442 14.22 1.45 5.42
C PHE A 442 15.51 0.77 5.88
N ILE A 443 16.65 1.05 5.20
CA ILE A 443 17.93 0.41 5.50
C ILE A 443 18.46 0.85 6.87
N GLU A 444 18.43 2.16 7.16
CA GLU A 444 18.94 2.72 8.41
C GLU A 444 17.94 2.62 9.56
N ASP A 445 16.71 2.14 9.31
CA ASP A 445 15.62 2.01 10.28
C ASP A 445 15.31 3.34 10.96
N ARG A 446 15.06 4.35 10.15
CA ARG A 446 14.81 5.72 10.61
C ARG A 446 13.31 5.96 10.81
N SER A 447 12.97 7.05 11.48
CA SER A 447 11.59 7.48 11.65
C SER A 447 10.90 7.70 10.30
N ILE A 448 9.66 7.22 10.16
CA ILE A 448 8.83 7.46 8.97
C ILE A 448 8.53 8.95 8.77
N ILE A 449 8.63 9.77 9.81
CA ILE A 449 8.45 11.23 9.71
C ILE A 449 9.49 11.87 8.79
N GLU A 450 10.66 11.24 8.61
CA GLU A 450 11.67 11.73 7.65
C GLU A 450 11.18 11.65 6.19
N LEU A 451 10.11 10.94 5.90
CA LEU A 451 9.45 11.02 4.58
C LEU A 451 8.88 12.44 4.32
N LEU A 452 8.50 13.16 5.37
CA LEU A 452 8.00 14.54 5.27
C LEU A 452 9.11 15.59 5.42
N ASP A 453 9.96 15.46 6.43
CA ASP A 453 10.99 16.45 6.78
C ASP A 453 12.36 15.83 7.07
N PRO A 454 13.03 15.26 6.07
CA PRO A 454 14.41 14.79 6.22
C PRO A 454 15.39 15.98 6.33
N LYS A 455 16.55 15.75 6.91
CA LYS A 455 17.64 16.74 6.95
C LYS A 455 18.67 16.56 5.82
N TYR A 456 18.35 15.70 4.86
CA TYR A 456 19.18 15.37 3.70
C TYR A 456 18.30 15.09 2.48
N THR A 457 18.90 15.09 1.30
CA THR A 457 18.27 14.61 0.07
C THR A 457 19.24 13.76 -0.75
N TRP A 458 18.74 13.13 -1.79
CA TRP A 458 19.54 12.43 -2.78
C TRP A 458 19.52 13.20 -4.08
N GLU A 459 20.70 13.61 -4.55
CA GLU A 459 20.80 14.35 -5.79
C GLU A 459 21.98 13.88 -6.67
N ASN A 460 21.85 14.14 -7.94
CA ASN A 460 22.96 14.12 -8.90
C ASN A 460 23.02 15.47 -9.62
N ALA A 461 24.07 15.64 -10.44
CA ALA A 461 24.30 16.91 -11.11
C ALA A 461 23.16 17.33 -12.08
N MET A 462 22.41 16.35 -12.65
CA MET A 462 21.31 16.61 -13.55
C MET A 462 20.07 17.07 -12.80
N LEU A 463 19.73 16.39 -11.71
CA LEU A 463 18.61 16.76 -10.86
C LEU A 463 18.85 18.15 -10.23
N LYS A 464 20.07 18.42 -9.76
CA LYS A 464 20.45 19.74 -9.26
C LYS A 464 20.26 20.83 -10.31
N ALA A 465 20.78 20.63 -11.51
CA ALA A 465 20.61 21.56 -12.61
C ALA A 465 19.13 21.79 -12.97
N ASN A 466 18.29 20.73 -12.92
CA ASN A 466 16.85 20.88 -13.13
C ASN A 466 16.21 21.79 -12.08
N TYR A 467 16.51 21.61 -10.78
CA TYR A 467 16.00 22.50 -9.74
C TYR A 467 16.41 23.96 -9.91
N GLU A 468 17.56 24.20 -10.54
CA GLU A 468 18.08 25.54 -10.87
C GLU A 468 17.53 26.07 -12.21
N GLY A 469 16.70 25.31 -12.92
CA GLY A 469 16.14 25.68 -14.21
C GLY A 469 17.14 25.67 -15.37
N HIS A 470 18.19 24.86 -15.26
CA HIS A 470 19.28 24.79 -16.24
C HIS A 470 19.36 23.40 -16.91
N ALA A 471 19.70 23.41 -18.20
CA ALA A 471 20.15 22.18 -18.87
C ALA A 471 21.62 21.90 -18.55
N LYS A 472 21.96 20.62 -18.35
CA LYS A 472 23.35 20.18 -18.19
C LYS A 472 23.73 19.19 -19.28
N ALA A 473 24.84 19.46 -19.97
CA ALA A 473 25.40 18.55 -20.96
C ALA A 473 26.32 17.50 -20.32
N GLY A 474 26.49 16.36 -20.97
CA GLY A 474 27.46 15.32 -20.63
C GLY A 474 27.03 14.50 -19.40
N HIS A 475 26.18 13.52 -19.59
CA HIS A 475 25.68 12.65 -18.54
C HIS A 475 25.69 11.18 -18.99
N ASP A 476 25.88 10.30 -18.02
CA ASP A 476 25.64 8.87 -18.25
C ASP A 476 24.16 8.57 -17.97
N VAL A 477 23.40 8.35 -19.02
CA VAL A 477 21.97 7.98 -18.92
C VAL A 477 21.78 6.52 -18.52
N VAL A 478 22.82 5.70 -18.63
CA VAL A 478 22.76 4.27 -18.34
C VAL A 478 23.01 3.99 -16.87
N THR A 479 23.96 4.72 -16.27
CA THR A 479 24.33 4.56 -14.87
C THR A 479 24.44 5.94 -14.22
N GLN A 480 23.56 6.21 -13.27
CA GLN A 480 23.46 7.49 -12.59
C GLN A 480 24.08 7.38 -11.20
N LEU A 481 25.01 8.29 -10.88
CA LEU A 481 25.59 8.41 -9.55
C LEU A 481 24.81 9.42 -8.73
N PHE A 482 24.12 8.95 -7.70
CA PHE A 482 23.45 9.79 -6.70
C PHE A 482 24.29 9.92 -5.42
N LYS A 483 24.22 11.08 -4.80
CA LYS A 483 24.89 11.39 -3.53
C LYS A 483 23.87 11.84 -2.51
N ARG A 484 23.99 11.36 -1.28
CA ARG A 484 23.28 11.91 -0.14
C ARG A 484 23.93 13.19 0.32
N VAL A 485 23.21 14.29 0.29
CA VAL A 485 23.71 15.61 0.68
C VAL A 485 22.83 16.22 1.77
N PRO A 486 23.40 16.99 2.72
CA PRO A 486 22.61 17.76 3.67
C PRO A 486 21.72 18.76 2.94
N LEU A 487 20.50 18.96 3.43
CA LEU A 487 19.60 19.99 2.92
C LEU A 487 20.07 21.37 3.43
N SER A 488 20.41 22.26 2.50
CA SER A 488 20.72 23.66 2.76
C SER A 488 19.52 24.59 2.51
N ASP A 489 18.55 24.15 1.69
CA ASP A 489 17.35 24.89 1.37
C ASP A 489 16.14 24.22 2.04
N PRO A 490 15.49 24.85 3.05
CA PRO A 490 14.38 24.27 3.78
C PRO A 490 13.12 24.10 2.92
N ARG A 491 13.04 24.72 1.75
CA ARG A 491 11.96 24.55 0.78
C ARG A 491 12.01 23.16 0.14
N ARG A 492 13.17 22.51 0.09
CA ARG A 492 13.37 21.16 -0.46
C ARG A 492 13.28 20.09 0.63
N GLY A 493 13.24 18.85 0.21
CA GLY A 493 13.29 17.66 1.07
C GLY A 493 11.92 17.07 1.39
N GLY A 494 11.93 15.77 1.64
CA GLY A 494 10.71 14.98 1.81
C GLY A 494 10.00 14.68 0.50
N VAL A 495 8.95 13.86 0.58
CA VAL A 495 8.21 13.40 -0.60
C VAL A 495 7.32 14.49 -1.20
N ILE A 496 6.89 15.49 -0.41
CA ILE A 496 5.94 16.51 -0.87
C ILE A 496 6.58 17.50 -1.84
N SER A 497 7.84 17.91 -1.62
CA SER A 497 8.49 19.00 -2.35
C SER A 497 9.47 18.55 -3.42
N ASN A 498 9.49 17.25 -3.78
CA ASN A 498 10.42 16.78 -4.81
C ASN A 498 9.90 17.06 -6.25
N ALA A 499 10.84 17.21 -7.18
CA ALA A 499 10.54 17.55 -8.56
C ALA A 499 9.68 16.49 -9.27
N ALA A 500 9.74 15.23 -8.88
CA ALA A 500 8.91 14.16 -9.45
C ALA A 500 7.43 14.44 -9.19
N VAL A 501 7.06 14.76 -7.95
CA VAL A 501 5.66 15.08 -7.57
C VAL A 501 5.20 16.35 -8.27
N MET A 502 6.03 17.39 -8.30
CA MET A 502 5.68 18.65 -8.97
C MET A 502 5.41 18.46 -10.46
N THR A 503 6.21 17.61 -11.12
CA THR A 503 6.08 17.37 -12.56
C THR A 503 4.88 16.47 -12.90
N MET A 504 4.66 15.39 -12.15
CA MET A 504 3.55 14.48 -12.45
C MET A 504 2.16 15.01 -12.05
N THR A 505 2.13 16.11 -11.29
CA THR A 505 0.90 16.81 -10.88
C THR A 505 0.72 18.16 -11.58
N ALA A 506 1.33 18.32 -12.76
CA ALA A 506 1.22 19.51 -13.61
C ALA A 506 0.71 19.13 -15.01
N THR A 507 0.19 20.11 -15.75
CA THR A 507 0.00 19.97 -17.20
C THR A 507 1.31 20.24 -17.94
N PRO A 508 1.38 19.99 -19.26
CA PRO A 508 2.55 20.35 -20.04
C PRO A 508 2.95 21.83 -19.93
N THR A 509 2.00 22.73 -19.75
CA THR A 509 2.24 24.19 -19.84
C THR A 509 2.16 24.91 -18.51
N ARG A 510 1.49 24.37 -17.50
CA ARG A 510 1.20 25.06 -16.22
C ARG A 510 1.04 24.09 -15.04
N THR A 511 1.05 24.65 -13.85
CA THR A 511 0.74 23.95 -12.59
C THR A 511 -0.76 23.61 -12.47
N GLN A 512 -1.08 22.60 -11.71
CA GLN A 512 -2.45 22.19 -11.37
C GLN A 512 -2.63 22.07 -9.84
N PRO A 513 -3.01 23.17 -9.15
CA PRO A 513 -3.18 23.15 -7.70
C PRO A 513 -4.16 22.07 -7.23
N ILE A 514 -5.31 21.92 -7.91
CA ILE A 514 -6.32 20.90 -7.57
C ILE A 514 -5.72 19.51 -7.58
N THR A 515 -4.98 19.16 -8.63
CA THR A 515 -4.31 17.84 -8.74
C THR A 515 -3.24 17.66 -7.67
N ARG A 516 -2.49 18.72 -7.33
CA ARG A 516 -1.50 18.70 -6.23
C ARG A 516 -2.16 18.48 -4.88
N GLY A 517 -3.22 19.21 -4.60
CA GLY A 517 -3.97 19.08 -3.36
C GLY A 517 -4.63 17.71 -3.22
N ALA A 518 -5.27 17.21 -4.28
CA ALA A 518 -5.84 15.87 -4.32
C ALA A 518 -4.76 14.78 -4.11
N TRP A 519 -3.56 14.98 -4.68
CA TRP A 519 -2.44 14.07 -4.46
C TRP A 519 -1.97 14.04 -2.99
N ILE A 520 -1.87 15.21 -2.32
CA ILE A 520 -1.53 15.27 -0.90
C ILE A 520 -2.58 14.54 -0.07
N ASN A 521 -3.87 14.83 -0.28
CA ASN A 521 -4.94 14.16 0.44
C ASN A 521 -4.88 12.63 0.26
N ALA A 522 -4.77 12.17 -0.98
CA ALA A 522 -4.77 10.74 -1.27
C ALA A 522 -3.49 10.03 -0.82
N VAL A 523 -2.31 10.63 -1.02
CA VAL A 523 -1.01 9.97 -0.81
C VAL A 523 -0.46 10.19 0.60
N ILE A 524 -0.55 11.43 1.11
CA ILE A 524 0.02 11.76 2.42
C ILE A 524 -0.94 11.40 3.55
N PHE A 525 -2.24 11.68 3.38
CA PHE A 525 -3.24 11.49 4.43
C PHE A 525 -4.13 10.26 4.23
N ASN A 526 -4.02 9.57 3.08
CA ASN A 526 -4.91 8.45 2.68
C ASN A 526 -6.40 8.82 2.72
N ASP A 527 -6.71 10.03 2.29
CA ASP A 527 -8.06 10.60 2.23
C ASP A 527 -8.33 11.13 0.82
N PRO A 528 -8.47 10.23 -0.18
CA PRO A 528 -8.69 10.62 -1.56
C PRO A 528 -10.02 11.37 -1.70
N PRO A 529 -10.04 12.53 -2.38
CA PRO A 529 -11.29 13.24 -2.66
C PRO A 529 -12.18 12.40 -3.59
N GLU A 530 -13.48 12.57 -3.45
CA GLU A 530 -14.43 11.99 -4.41
C GLU A 530 -14.14 12.49 -5.83
N PRO A 531 -14.34 11.63 -6.86
CA PRO A 531 -14.17 12.04 -8.23
C PRO A 531 -15.15 13.18 -8.58
N PRO A 532 -14.71 14.17 -9.38
CA PRO A 532 -15.58 15.29 -9.76
C PRO A 532 -16.79 14.77 -10.55
N PRO A 533 -17.96 15.43 -10.43
CA PRO A 533 -19.12 15.11 -11.25
C PRO A 533 -18.78 15.11 -12.75
N ALA A 534 -19.34 14.17 -13.50
CA ALA A 534 -19.00 13.93 -14.91
C ALA A 534 -19.35 15.09 -15.86
N ASP A 535 -20.20 16.03 -15.43
CA ASP A 535 -20.67 17.18 -16.21
C ASP A 535 -19.82 18.43 -16.05
N ILE A 536 -18.70 18.36 -15.30
CA ILE A 536 -17.80 19.49 -15.08
C ILE A 536 -16.74 19.52 -16.19
N PRO A 537 -16.72 20.56 -17.06
CA PRO A 537 -15.68 20.68 -18.06
C PRO A 537 -14.32 20.97 -17.41
N PRO A 538 -13.22 20.40 -17.91
CA PRO A 538 -11.89 20.76 -17.47
C PRO A 538 -11.61 22.25 -17.74
N LEU A 539 -10.73 22.84 -16.91
CA LEU A 539 -10.25 24.20 -17.19
C LEU A 539 -9.56 24.23 -18.57
N PRO A 540 -9.85 25.28 -19.39
CA PRO A 540 -9.19 25.44 -20.67
C PRO A 540 -7.67 25.36 -20.55
N GLU A 541 -7.01 24.59 -21.42
CA GLU A 541 -5.55 24.49 -21.48
C GLU A 541 -4.93 25.71 -22.16
N ASP A 542 -5.63 26.28 -23.14
CA ASP A 542 -5.17 27.43 -23.89
C ASP A 542 -5.55 28.73 -23.18
N ASP A 543 -4.56 29.61 -23.02
CA ASP A 543 -4.76 30.93 -22.43
C ASP A 543 -5.31 31.90 -23.49
N THR A 544 -6.55 32.36 -23.27
CA THR A 544 -6.98 33.59 -23.92
C THR A 544 -6.18 34.78 -23.36
N GLU A 545 -6.07 35.90 -24.09
CA GLU A 545 -5.36 37.10 -23.61
C GLU A 545 -5.88 37.59 -22.24
N GLU A 546 -7.15 37.37 -21.92
CA GLU A 546 -7.76 37.71 -20.64
C GLU A 546 -7.33 36.72 -19.53
N LEU A 547 -7.39 35.44 -19.79
CA LEU A 547 -6.98 34.42 -18.83
C LEU A 547 -5.48 34.50 -18.53
N ALA A 548 -4.66 34.84 -19.49
CA ALA A 548 -3.21 35.01 -19.30
C ALA A 548 -2.84 36.09 -18.27
N LYS A 549 -3.71 37.06 -18.04
CA LYS A 549 -3.50 38.14 -17.04
C LYS A 549 -3.84 37.71 -15.61
N LEU A 550 -4.60 36.63 -15.44
CA LEU A 550 -5.06 36.13 -14.15
C LEU A 550 -4.05 35.17 -13.54
N THR A 551 -3.98 35.16 -12.22
CA THR A 551 -3.31 34.08 -11.46
C THR A 551 -4.14 32.79 -11.53
N ILE A 552 -3.53 31.65 -11.27
CA ILE A 552 -4.26 30.36 -11.22
C ILE A 552 -5.39 30.40 -10.18
N ARG A 553 -5.17 31.05 -9.04
CA ARG A 553 -6.17 31.22 -7.99
C ARG A 553 -7.39 32.00 -8.49
N GLU A 554 -7.18 33.08 -9.21
CA GLU A 554 -8.27 33.89 -9.80
C GLU A 554 -9.05 33.13 -10.87
N ARG A 555 -8.37 32.32 -11.70
CA ARG A 555 -9.02 31.47 -12.72
C ARG A 555 -9.91 30.39 -12.07
N LEU A 556 -9.49 29.85 -10.94
CA LEU A 556 -10.24 28.84 -10.19
C LEU A 556 -11.38 29.42 -9.35
N ALA A 557 -11.35 30.72 -9.04
CA ALA A 557 -12.37 31.36 -8.22
C ALA A 557 -13.78 31.21 -8.82
N ALA A 558 -13.93 31.45 -10.14
CA ALA A 558 -15.22 31.28 -10.83
C ALA A 558 -15.75 29.84 -10.81
N HIS A 559 -14.84 28.85 -10.76
CA HIS A 559 -15.22 27.43 -10.67
C HIS A 559 -15.75 27.04 -9.29
N ARG A 560 -15.29 27.71 -8.22
CA ARG A 560 -15.66 27.46 -6.82
C ARG A 560 -16.98 28.10 -6.39
N GLU A 561 -17.52 29.02 -7.18
CA GLU A 561 -18.82 29.69 -6.88
C GLU A 561 -20.00 28.70 -6.87
N ARG A 562 -19.85 27.52 -7.49
CA ARG A 562 -20.86 26.45 -7.42
C ARG A 562 -20.83 25.82 -6.04
N LYS A 563 -21.97 25.82 -5.34
CA LYS A 563 -22.10 25.23 -4.00
C LYS A 563 -21.74 23.73 -3.93
N ASP A 564 -21.99 23.01 -5.02
CA ASP A 564 -21.69 21.58 -5.12
C ASP A 564 -20.18 21.29 -5.18
N CYS A 565 -19.36 22.28 -5.55
CA CYS A 565 -17.90 22.15 -5.68
C CYS A 565 -17.17 22.65 -4.43
N ALA A 566 -17.76 23.59 -3.69
CA ALA A 566 -17.11 24.29 -2.58
C ALA A 566 -16.62 23.36 -1.47
N GLY A 567 -17.39 22.32 -1.11
CA GLY A 567 -17.02 21.38 -0.05
C GLY A 567 -15.70 20.64 -0.31
N CYS A 568 -15.55 20.06 -1.51
CA CYS A 568 -14.30 19.38 -1.89
C CYS A 568 -13.14 20.37 -2.08
N HIS A 569 -13.40 21.54 -2.69
CA HIS A 569 -12.37 22.53 -2.95
C HIS A 569 -11.81 23.17 -1.66
N ASN A 570 -12.62 23.36 -0.63
CA ASN A 570 -12.13 23.86 0.66
C ASN A 570 -11.08 22.94 1.28
N LYS A 571 -11.17 21.65 1.02
CA LYS A 571 -10.22 20.64 1.50
C LYS A 571 -8.96 20.51 0.62
N ILE A 572 -9.15 20.55 -0.72
CA ILE A 572 -8.09 20.28 -1.69
C ILE A 572 -7.24 21.53 -1.97
N ASP A 573 -7.90 22.67 -2.18
CA ASP A 573 -7.27 23.88 -2.70
C ASP A 573 -6.17 24.45 -1.80
N PRO A 574 -6.32 24.54 -0.46
CA PRO A 574 -5.25 25.05 0.38
C PRO A 574 -3.95 24.25 0.24
N MET A 575 -4.05 22.93 0.17
CA MET A 575 -2.89 22.05 -0.01
C MET A 575 -2.23 22.24 -1.37
N GLY A 576 -3.04 22.41 -2.42
CA GLY A 576 -2.54 22.60 -3.78
C GLY A 576 -1.89 23.97 -3.98
N PHE A 577 -2.55 25.04 -3.53
CA PHE A 577 -2.01 26.40 -3.63
C PHE A 577 -0.74 26.60 -2.82
N ALA A 578 -0.60 25.92 -1.66
CA ALA A 578 0.64 25.97 -0.88
C ALA A 578 1.89 25.64 -1.68
N MET A 579 1.74 24.84 -2.77
CA MET A 579 2.87 24.39 -3.61
C MET A 579 3.02 25.20 -4.90
N GLU A 580 2.32 26.29 -5.12
CA GLU A 580 2.35 27.07 -6.37
C GLU A 580 3.68 27.79 -6.62
N ASN A 581 4.51 27.98 -5.60
CA ASN A 581 5.89 28.39 -5.81
C ASN A 581 6.72 27.40 -6.63
N TYR A 582 6.31 26.13 -6.72
CA TYR A 582 6.97 25.16 -7.60
C TYR A 582 6.30 25.11 -8.96
N GLY A 583 7.07 25.48 -10.00
CA GLY A 583 6.63 25.38 -11.39
C GLY A 583 6.34 23.92 -11.84
N PRO A 584 5.95 23.72 -13.11
CA PRO A 584 5.61 22.40 -13.65
C PRO A 584 6.76 21.37 -13.65
N THR A 585 8.00 21.81 -13.52
CA THR A 585 9.20 20.94 -13.48
C THR A 585 9.89 20.91 -12.12
N GLY A 586 9.22 21.45 -11.07
CA GLY A 586 9.76 21.53 -9.72
C GLY A 586 10.73 22.70 -9.48
N VAL A 587 10.92 23.59 -10.43
CA VAL A 587 11.71 24.81 -10.27
C VAL A 587 10.95 25.81 -9.41
N TRP A 588 11.63 26.42 -8.43
CA TRP A 588 11.02 27.46 -7.57
C TRP A 588 10.79 28.76 -8.30
N ARG A 589 9.66 29.43 -8.05
CA ARG A 589 9.30 30.74 -8.57
C ARG A 589 8.56 31.56 -7.53
N ASP A 590 8.86 32.87 -7.46
CA ASP A 590 8.11 33.83 -6.63
C ASP A 590 7.03 34.55 -7.45
N LYS A 591 7.15 34.52 -8.77
CA LYS A 591 6.20 35.16 -9.70
C LYS A 591 5.78 34.21 -10.81
N TYR A 592 4.55 34.38 -11.27
CA TYR A 592 4.07 33.76 -12.50
C TYR A 592 4.69 34.39 -13.76
N GLU A 593 4.55 33.73 -14.91
CA GLU A 593 5.05 34.25 -16.19
C GLU A 593 4.49 35.64 -16.56
N ASN A 594 3.27 35.96 -16.10
CA ASN A 594 2.64 37.27 -16.27
C ASN A 594 3.14 38.37 -15.30
N GLY A 595 4.15 38.06 -14.50
CA GLY A 595 4.76 39.00 -13.53
C GLY A 595 4.01 39.17 -12.20
N ARG A 596 2.84 38.52 -12.06
CA ARG A 596 2.07 38.54 -10.80
C ARG A 596 2.77 37.66 -9.74
N ASP A 597 2.68 38.10 -8.49
CA ASP A 597 3.23 37.35 -7.36
C ASP A 597 2.45 36.03 -7.13
N VAL A 598 3.15 34.98 -6.71
CA VAL A 598 2.54 33.71 -6.34
C VAL A 598 1.95 33.82 -4.95
N ASP A 599 0.63 33.67 -4.83
CA ASP A 599 -0.07 33.60 -3.55
C ASP A 599 -0.32 32.15 -3.16
N VAL A 600 0.38 31.70 -2.10
CA VAL A 600 0.29 30.35 -1.56
C VAL A 600 -0.54 30.27 -0.27
N SER A 601 -1.08 31.39 0.21
CA SER A 601 -1.81 31.46 1.47
C SER A 601 -3.03 30.53 1.51
N GLY A 602 -3.37 30.05 2.70
CA GLY A 602 -4.54 29.18 2.89
C GLY A 602 -4.78 28.84 4.35
N VAL A 603 -5.81 28.03 4.57
CA VAL A 603 -6.15 27.46 5.88
C VAL A 603 -6.16 25.94 5.74
N LEU A 604 -5.33 25.24 6.51
CA LEU A 604 -5.24 23.79 6.49
C LEU A 604 -6.11 23.20 7.62
N PHE A 605 -6.90 22.18 7.29
CA PHE A 605 -7.81 21.47 8.21
C PHE A 605 -8.81 22.40 8.92
N ASN A 606 -9.21 23.50 8.26
CA ASN A 606 -10.09 24.55 8.83
C ASN A 606 -9.61 25.09 10.19
N GLN A 607 -8.28 25.03 10.43
CA GLN A 607 -7.71 25.36 11.74
C GLN A 607 -6.39 26.14 11.66
N HIS A 608 -5.54 25.85 10.69
CA HIS A 608 -4.17 26.38 10.64
C HIS A 608 -3.98 27.29 9.44
N GLU A 609 -3.90 28.60 9.69
CA GLU A 609 -3.56 29.59 8.66
C GLU A 609 -2.07 29.51 8.32
N PHE A 610 -1.74 29.68 7.03
CA PHE A 610 -0.37 29.81 6.53
C PHE A 610 -0.31 30.85 5.40
N LYS A 611 0.84 31.49 5.24
CA LYS A 611 1.12 32.51 4.20
C LYS A 611 2.28 32.11 3.30
N THR A 612 3.07 31.12 3.70
CA THR A 612 4.24 30.66 2.98
C THR A 612 4.25 29.15 2.88
N PHE A 613 4.97 28.62 1.89
CA PHE A 613 5.21 27.17 1.77
C PHE A 613 5.90 26.58 3.02
N LEU A 614 6.79 27.32 3.65
CA LEU A 614 7.49 26.83 4.86
C LEU A 614 6.53 26.68 6.03
N GLU A 615 5.65 27.68 6.26
CA GLU A 615 4.59 27.55 7.28
C GLU A 615 3.66 26.38 6.99
N PHE A 616 3.25 26.18 5.73
CA PHE A 616 2.48 25.00 5.32
C PHE A 616 3.23 23.68 5.66
N LYS A 617 4.53 23.58 5.33
CA LYS A 617 5.35 22.40 5.64
C LYS A 617 5.44 22.17 7.16
N GLU A 618 5.60 23.22 7.96
CA GLU A 618 5.63 23.14 9.42
C GLU A 618 4.28 22.63 9.99
N ILE A 619 3.15 23.09 9.43
CA ILE A 619 1.82 22.58 9.83
C ILE A 619 1.69 21.09 9.51
N ILE A 620 2.08 20.65 8.32
CA ILE A 620 2.06 19.21 7.97
C ILE A 620 2.87 18.37 8.98
N VAL A 621 4.05 18.86 9.37
CA VAL A 621 4.89 18.19 10.38
C VAL A 621 4.26 18.24 11.77
N LYS A 622 3.56 19.32 12.12
CA LYS A 622 2.82 19.43 13.39
C LYS A 622 1.66 18.42 13.43
N GLU A 623 0.96 18.25 12.32
CA GLU A 623 -0.14 17.29 12.13
C GLU A 623 0.37 15.86 11.77
N LYS A 624 1.57 15.49 12.24
CA LYS A 624 2.25 14.24 11.91
C LYS A 624 1.42 12.98 12.23
N GLU A 625 0.52 13.04 13.22
CA GLU A 625 -0.38 11.92 13.54
C GLU A 625 -1.25 11.54 12.35
N ARG A 626 -1.80 12.54 11.62
CA ARG A 626 -2.58 12.30 10.40
C ARG A 626 -1.76 11.61 9.33
N PHE A 627 -0.52 12.05 9.15
CA PHE A 627 0.41 11.41 8.23
C PHE A 627 0.75 9.98 8.66
N VAL A 628 1.07 9.76 9.92
CA VAL A 628 1.40 8.44 10.47
C VAL A 628 0.24 7.47 10.23
N ARG A 629 -1.00 7.88 10.59
CA ARG A 629 -2.19 7.08 10.36
C ARG A 629 -2.41 6.79 8.87
N GLY A 630 -2.30 7.80 8.01
CA GLY A 630 -2.42 7.67 6.55
C GLY A 630 -1.38 6.72 5.97
N PHE A 631 -0.11 6.86 6.38
CA PHE A 631 0.98 5.99 5.92
C PHE A 631 0.82 4.54 6.37
N ILE A 632 0.42 4.31 7.63
CA ILE A 632 0.11 2.97 8.16
C ILE A 632 -1.08 2.37 7.40
N SER A 633 -2.11 3.16 7.09
CA SER A 633 -3.27 2.72 6.29
C SER A 633 -2.84 2.27 4.89
N HIS A 634 -1.95 3.01 4.23
CA HIS A 634 -1.37 2.63 2.94
C HIS A 634 -0.60 1.30 3.03
N LEU A 635 0.24 1.15 4.04
CA LEU A 635 1.02 -0.07 4.25
C LEU A 635 0.12 -1.27 4.57
N LEU A 636 -0.89 -1.10 5.41
CA LEU A 636 -1.83 -2.16 5.77
C LEU A 636 -2.66 -2.60 4.56
N SER A 637 -3.19 -1.66 3.77
CA SER A 637 -3.93 -1.96 2.54
C SER A 637 -3.06 -2.72 1.52
N TYR A 638 -1.80 -2.31 1.35
CA TYR A 638 -0.83 -3.02 0.52
C TYR A 638 -0.56 -4.44 1.03
N ALA A 639 -0.34 -4.61 2.34
CA ALA A 639 -0.08 -5.90 2.97
C ALA A 639 -1.27 -6.86 2.85
N LEU A 640 -2.50 -6.36 3.06
CA LEU A 640 -3.74 -7.13 2.97
C LEU A 640 -4.24 -7.32 1.55
N SER A 641 -3.73 -6.54 0.59
CA SER A 641 -4.14 -6.56 -0.83
C SER A 641 -5.64 -6.33 -1.06
N ARG A 642 -6.25 -5.51 -0.20
CA ARG A 642 -7.64 -5.09 -0.24
C ARG A 642 -7.82 -3.67 0.29
N GLU A 643 -8.99 -3.10 0.07
CA GLU A 643 -9.40 -1.90 0.81
C GLU A 643 -9.55 -2.19 2.30
N LEU A 644 -9.31 -1.16 3.09
CA LEU A 644 -9.59 -1.21 4.52
C LEU A 644 -11.06 -0.88 4.77
N GLY A 645 -11.61 -1.44 5.83
CA GLY A 645 -12.96 -1.15 6.28
C GLY A 645 -12.98 -0.73 7.74
N PRO A 646 -14.14 -0.35 8.26
CA PRO A 646 -14.28 0.10 9.66
C PRO A 646 -13.75 -0.89 10.69
N THR A 647 -13.79 -2.19 10.39
CA THR A 647 -13.27 -3.24 11.27
C THR A 647 -11.74 -3.22 11.40
N ASP A 648 -11.03 -2.55 10.49
CA ASP A 648 -9.58 -2.38 10.54
C ASP A 648 -9.16 -1.16 11.40
N SER A 649 -10.08 -0.21 11.67
CA SER A 649 -9.79 1.05 12.38
C SER A 649 -9.16 0.86 13.76
N PRO A 650 -9.58 -0.07 14.62
CA PRO A 650 -8.93 -0.26 15.93
C PRO A 650 -7.45 -0.66 15.81
N ALA A 651 -7.11 -1.49 14.83
CA ALA A 651 -5.72 -1.86 14.59
C ALA A 651 -4.90 -0.67 14.05
N LEU A 652 -5.51 0.17 13.19
CA LEU A 652 -4.88 1.39 12.72
C LEU A 652 -4.62 2.38 13.86
N ASP A 653 -5.58 2.55 14.76
CA ASP A 653 -5.47 3.44 15.91
C ASP A 653 -4.36 2.94 16.85
N GLU A 654 -4.34 1.64 17.20
CA GLU A 654 -3.28 1.05 18.03
C GLU A 654 -1.89 1.23 17.40
N MET A 655 -1.73 0.96 16.11
CA MET A 655 -0.44 1.11 15.43
C MET A 655 -0.02 2.58 15.36
N THR A 656 -0.98 3.50 15.17
CA THR A 656 -0.73 4.95 15.17
C THR A 656 -0.26 5.41 16.55
N ASP A 657 -0.95 5.02 17.61
CA ASP A 657 -0.59 5.37 18.99
C ASP A 657 0.81 4.87 19.36
N ARG A 658 1.16 3.65 18.96
CA ARG A 658 2.51 3.10 19.16
C ARG A 658 3.55 3.91 18.44
N ALA A 659 3.32 4.25 17.18
CA ALA A 659 4.24 5.09 16.41
C ALA A 659 4.37 6.49 17.03
N MET A 660 3.27 7.11 17.47
CA MET A 660 3.28 8.41 18.14
C MET A 660 3.97 8.38 19.52
N SER A 661 4.01 7.21 20.16
CA SER A 661 4.72 6.98 21.44
C SER A 661 6.23 6.68 21.27
N GLY A 662 6.75 6.71 20.05
CA GLY A 662 8.18 6.57 19.74
C GLY A 662 8.58 5.28 19.02
N GLU A 663 7.62 4.42 18.62
CA GLU A 663 7.85 3.24 17.78
C GLU A 663 7.65 3.58 16.28
N ASP A 664 8.15 4.73 15.84
CA ASP A 664 7.93 5.29 14.51
C ASP A 664 9.03 4.96 13.49
N SER A 665 9.97 4.07 13.82
CA SER A 665 10.94 3.61 12.84
C SER A 665 10.26 2.75 11.77
N MET A 666 10.77 2.81 10.53
CA MET A 666 10.18 2.09 9.40
C MET A 666 9.94 0.60 9.70
N ARG A 667 10.91 -0.06 10.35
CA ARG A 667 10.79 -1.50 10.64
C ARG A 667 9.86 -1.79 11.81
N ALA A 668 9.78 -0.89 12.80
CA ALA A 668 8.81 -1.02 13.87
C ALA A 668 7.39 -0.95 13.32
N VAL A 669 7.13 -0.01 12.41
CA VAL A 669 5.83 0.13 11.72
C VAL A 669 5.52 -1.11 10.86
N LEU A 670 6.46 -1.57 10.03
CA LEU A 670 6.27 -2.77 9.20
C LEU A 670 6.02 -4.02 10.06
N LYS A 671 6.71 -4.15 11.18
CA LYS A 671 6.53 -5.24 12.13
C LYS A 671 5.17 -5.18 12.83
N SER A 672 4.73 -3.99 13.23
CA SER A 672 3.40 -3.81 13.86
C SER A 672 2.28 -4.22 12.90
N ILE A 673 2.40 -3.91 11.60
CA ILE A 673 1.45 -4.34 10.57
C ILE A 673 1.43 -5.87 10.46
N ALA A 674 2.59 -6.52 10.32
CA ALA A 674 2.67 -7.97 10.16
C ALA A 674 2.23 -8.76 11.40
N MET A 675 2.19 -8.10 12.57
CA MET A 675 1.71 -8.67 13.83
C MET A 675 0.31 -8.21 14.20
N SER A 676 -0.35 -7.38 13.40
CA SER A 676 -1.70 -6.87 13.66
C SER A 676 -2.77 -7.94 13.41
N ASP A 677 -3.88 -7.80 14.11
CA ASP A 677 -5.04 -8.71 13.97
C ASP A 677 -5.55 -8.81 12.51
N PRO A 678 -5.73 -7.71 11.73
CA PRO A 678 -6.15 -7.81 10.33
C PRO A 678 -5.19 -8.63 9.47
N PHE A 679 -3.89 -8.58 9.75
CA PHE A 679 -2.89 -9.34 9.01
C PHE A 679 -2.84 -10.81 9.43
N LEU A 680 -3.05 -11.11 10.72
CA LEU A 680 -2.99 -12.48 11.25
C LEU A 680 -4.30 -13.26 11.06
N GLN A 681 -5.45 -12.57 11.12
CA GLN A 681 -6.79 -13.18 11.11
C GLN A 681 -7.44 -13.00 9.74
N MET A 682 -6.99 -13.72 8.72
CA MET A 682 -7.68 -13.71 7.40
C MET A 682 -8.99 -14.51 7.40
N ASP A 683 -9.22 -15.36 8.40
CA ASP A 683 -10.46 -16.11 8.55
C ASP A 683 -11.27 -15.60 9.74
N ASN A 684 -12.52 -15.29 9.48
CA ASN A 684 -13.53 -14.91 10.46
C ASN A 684 -13.91 -16.03 11.47
N PHE A 685 -13.17 -17.14 11.49
CA PHE A 685 -13.50 -18.34 12.27
C PHE A 685 -13.46 -18.13 13.78
N LYS A 686 -12.57 -17.32 14.32
CA LYS A 686 -12.51 -17.10 15.79
C LYS A 686 -13.70 -16.34 16.34
N ARG A 687 -14.33 -15.45 15.55
CA ARG A 687 -15.56 -14.74 15.97
C ARG A 687 -16.81 -15.62 15.89
N ASN A 688 -16.90 -16.47 14.87
CA ASN A 688 -18.01 -17.40 14.72
C ASN A 688 -18.02 -18.49 15.81
N GLU A 689 -16.89 -18.98 16.29
CA GLU A 689 -16.81 -19.92 17.41
C GLU A 689 -17.38 -19.29 18.71
N LYS A 690 -17.12 -18.01 18.99
CA LYS A 690 -17.72 -17.31 20.13
C LYS A 690 -19.22 -17.07 19.96
N ILE A 691 -19.71 -16.86 18.74
CA ILE A 691 -21.12 -16.64 18.44
C ILE A 691 -21.90 -17.97 18.52
N GLU A 692 -21.32 -19.09 18.07
CA GLU A 692 -21.93 -20.41 18.21
C GLU A 692 -21.93 -20.89 19.65
N ASP A 693 -20.86 -20.67 20.42
CA ASP A 693 -20.82 -20.97 21.86
C ASP A 693 -21.81 -20.11 22.66
N SER A 694 -22.08 -18.88 22.25
CA SER A 694 -23.09 -18.03 22.89
C SER A 694 -24.52 -18.45 22.55
N LYS A 695 -24.78 -18.97 21.34
CA LYS A 695 -26.09 -19.48 20.92
C LYS A 695 -26.43 -20.86 21.53
N SER A 696 -25.42 -21.69 21.82
CA SER A 696 -25.58 -22.98 22.46
C SER A 696 -25.93 -22.89 23.94
N LYS A 697 -25.79 -21.72 24.57
CA LYS A 697 -26.07 -21.46 25.99
C LYS A 697 -27.43 -20.82 26.26
N VAL A 698 -28.30 -20.67 25.25
CA VAL A 698 -29.69 -20.25 25.48
C VAL A 698 -30.47 -21.47 26.00
N PRO A 699 -30.99 -21.48 27.24
CA PRO A 699 -31.79 -22.57 27.72
C PRO A 699 -33.08 -22.66 26.91
N GLN A 700 -33.34 -23.81 26.33
CA GLN A 700 -34.67 -24.11 25.79
C GLN A 700 -35.62 -24.10 27.00
N SER A 701 -36.49 -23.10 27.06
CA SER A 701 -37.59 -23.05 28.02
C SER A 701 -38.59 -24.17 27.74
N PRO A 702 -39.18 -24.81 28.78
CA PRO A 702 -40.06 -25.95 28.66
C PRO A 702 -41.37 -25.63 28.00
#